data_064c24c638f2604ac12fe0768e08d475
#
_entry.id   064c24c638f2604ac12fe0768e08d475
#
_cell.length_a   1.000
_cell.length_b   1.000
_cell.length_c   1.000
_cell.angle_alpha   90.00
_cell.angle_beta   90.00
_cell.angle_gamma   90.00
#
_symmetry.space_group_name_H-M   'P 1'
#
loop_
_entity.id
_entity.type
_entity.pdbx_description
1 polymer ?
#
loop_
_entity_poly.entity_id
_entity_poly.type
_entity_poly.pdbx_seq_one_letter_code
_entity_poly.pdbx_strand_id
1 'polypeptide(L)'
;MRRKWVLIIATVLIQAVLLAGCSKTETPEITSIEQLNDKAYSVGVGEGAAGMFAVEEYLPEAEMQFFSSNVTGYAAVQQGELDAYAYDRIMMEFAIAGGLNGVRLLDGSLGETMDIAVGVSPKTKIPNLTQKINQFLREIRDEGTLDDMYRRWVTTADNEMPEIPKAEKPVYQLKVGTTGLVQPFSYYEGTALTGYDLELIYRFAYWLGADVDISVYDYGGIIAAAESGDIDCIMANLNATPERREKLEFSEGYLLSETAVMVKSAHSAAQTYQSTEELAAPGTRLGILTGSVFDALTQEAFPDAELAYYNNIPDMAYSVTTGQLDAFMVDEPVARYMELEYPAVTHIPELLSETDYAIAFPKTEAGARLRDQMNEFMAALESDGTLAEIDEIWFGSDESKKVIDLSGLTGESGVLQLATNTENPPFSYMYDGEIVGYEIDIVARFCAAHGYGLEIHNMDFAALIPGLGERYDLAASCIAVTEERAESVHFSDPGYSGGTVMMVRGAEEEKGFWASLAESFEKTFTRENRWKLIVQGIGTTVLISLLATILGSILGFGLCLLKLSGNSLAKGFAQVYIRVLQGTPMVVLLMILFYLVFAGSGLDGVWVAVVGFGLNLAAYVCEMIRTGIQSVDRGQTEAALALGYTRTRAFLQIVMPQAARQFLPVFKGEFISLIKMTSVVGYIAVQDLTKMSDIIRSRTYEAFFPLISTAVIYFLIAWLLTSLLKPIEHRVEPNRRHRGVKGVKLS
;
A
#
# COMPACT_ATOMS: atom_id res chain seq x y z
N MET A 1 14.18 -36.97 -8.31
CA MET A 1 14.07 -35.50 -8.21
C MET A 1 12.81 -35.03 -7.46
N ARG A 2 11.59 -35.58 -7.69
CA ARG A 2 10.34 -35.16 -7.01
C ARG A 2 10.39 -35.23 -5.47
N ARG A 3 10.98 -36.27 -4.86
CA ARG A 3 11.11 -36.38 -3.39
C ARG A 3 12.00 -35.31 -2.74
N LYS A 4 13.05 -34.81 -3.44
CA LYS A 4 13.91 -33.76 -2.90
C LYS A 4 13.26 -32.39 -2.86
N TRP A 5 12.38 -32.07 -3.81
CA TRP A 5 11.66 -30.80 -3.84
C TRP A 5 10.49 -30.75 -2.84
N VAL A 6 9.80 -31.86 -2.63
CA VAL A 6 8.79 -31.95 -1.55
C VAL A 6 9.46 -31.80 -0.17
N LEU A 7 10.66 -32.40 -0.01
CA LEU A 7 11.44 -32.20 1.23
C LEU A 7 11.92 -30.75 1.39
N ILE A 8 12.34 -30.07 0.32
CA ILE A 8 12.77 -28.67 0.38
C ILE A 8 11.60 -27.75 0.72
N ILE A 9 10.42 -27.94 0.11
CA ILE A 9 9.21 -27.17 0.42
C ILE A 9 8.73 -27.46 1.84
N ALA A 10 8.73 -28.71 2.25
CA ALA A 10 8.42 -29.08 3.63
C ALA A 10 9.46 -28.51 4.62
N THR A 11 10.73 -28.48 4.26
CA THR A 11 11.79 -27.91 5.10
C THR A 11 11.69 -26.38 5.17
N VAL A 12 11.35 -25.69 4.07
CA VAL A 12 11.12 -24.23 4.06
C VAL A 12 9.85 -23.87 4.82
N LEU A 13 8.77 -24.66 4.69
CA LEU A 13 7.55 -24.47 5.50
C LEU A 13 7.81 -24.79 6.98
N ILE A 14 8.57 -25.84 7.28
CA ILE A 14 8.96 -26.19 8.65
C ILE A 14 9.95 -25.16 9.21
N GLN A 15 10.86 -24.61 8.42
CA GLN A 15 11.73 -23.51 8.85
C GLN A 15 10.95 -22.20 9.04
N ALA A 16 9.98 -21.88 8.18
CA ALA A 16 9.09 -20.74 8.37
C ALA A 16 8.23 -20.90 9.63
N VAL A 17 7.73 -22.11 9.90
CA VAL A 17 6.97 -22.46 11.13
C VAL A 17 7.87 -22.49 12.37
N LEU A 18 9.14 -22.95 12.23
CA LEU A 18 10.11 -22.96 13.33
C LEU A 18 10.67 -21.55 13.62
N LEU A 19 10.75 -20.67 12.64
CA LEU A 19 11.09 -19.25 12.82
C LEU A 19 9.93 -18.47 13.45
N ALA A 20 8.68 -18.84 13.17
CA ALA A 20 7.50 -18.29 13.85
C ALA A 20 7.27 -18.87 15.26
N GLY A 21 7.93 -19.99 15.59
CA GLY A 21 7.76 -20.74 16.84
C GLY A 21 8.81 -20.50 17.92
N CYS A 22 9.75 -19.56 17.73
CA CYS A 22 10.55 -19.05 18.84
C CYS A 22 9.67 -18.14 19.70
N SER A 23 8.96 -18.71 20.68
CA SER A 23 8.52 -17.95 21.82
C SER A 23 9.78 -17.35 22.46
N LYS A 24 10.04 -16.07 22.20
CA LYS A 24 10.97 -15.31 23.03
C LYS A 24 10.46 -15.45 24.46
N THR A 25 11.27 -16.00 25.36
CA THR A 25 11.13 -15.72 26.78
C THR A 25 10.96 -14.23 26.92
N GLU A 26 9.96 -13.77 27.66
CA GLU A 26 9.75 -12.35 27.97
C GLU A 26 11.11 -11.79 28.41
N THR A 27 11.74 -11.01 27.56
CA THR A 27 12.89 -10.21 27.93
C THR A 27 12.41 -9.17 28.93
N PRO A 28 13.06 -8.99 30.07
CA PRO A 28 12.67 -7.99 31.05
C PRO A 28 12.62 -6.61 30.35
N GLU A 29 11.65 -5.80 30.75
CA GLU A 29 11.48 -4.44 30.19
C GLU A 29 12.80 -3.68 30.26
N ILE A 30 13.22 -3.11 29.13
CA ILE A 30 14.43 -2.29 29.06
C ILE A 30 14.08 -0.89 29.54
N THR A 31 14.57 -0.53 30.74
CA THR A 31 14.25 0.74 31.39
C THR A 31 15.42 1.72 31.45
N SER A 32 16.64 1.25 31.21
CA SER A 32 17.83 2.14 31.17
C SER A 32 18.81 1.74 30.07
N ILE A 33 19.66 2.66 29.65
CA ILE A 33 20.67 2.45 28.62
C ILE A 33 21.74 1.43 29.09
N GLU A 34 22.13 1.47 30.36
CA GLU A 34 23.14 0.60 30.95
C GLU A 34 22.73 -0.88 30.91
N GLN A 35 21.44 -1.16 30.94
CA GLN A 35 20.87 -2.52 30.86
C GLN A 35 21.23 -3.20 29.55
N LEU A 36 21.39 -2.41 28.48
CA LEU A 36 21.74 -2.91 27.14
C LEU A 36 23.19 -3.39 27.01
N ASN A 37 24.06 -3.10 27.97
CA ASN A 37 25.46 -3.54 27.93
C ASN A 37 25.61 -5.01 28.36
N ASP A 38 24.92 -5.89 27.66
CA ASP A 38 24.92 -7.35 27.85
C ASP A 38 24.72 -8.04 26.49
N LYS A 39 25.38 -9.16 26.28
CA LYS A 39 25.27 -10.01 25.04
C LYS A 39 23.87 -10.56 24.78
N ALA A 40 22.98 -10.48 25.76
CA ALA A 40 21.59 -10.87 25.60
C ALA A 40 20.78 -9.86 24.77
N TYR A 41 21.27 -8.62 24.62
CA TYR A 41 20.60 -7.55 23.91
C TYR A 41 21.27 -7.22 22.57
N SER A 42 20.43 -7.03 21.56
CA SER A 42 20.80 -6.58 20.23
C SER A 42 20.58 -5.07 20.07
N VAL A 43 21.62 -4.34 19.69
CA VAL A 43 21.55 -2.88 19.48
C VAL A 43 21.85 -2.56 18.01
N GLY A 44 20.88 -2.00 17.33
CA GLY A 44 21.00 -1.53 15.95
C GLY A 44 21.65 -0.17 15.86
N VAL A 45 22.43 0.05 14.81
CA VAL A 45 23.10 1.31 14.51
C VAL A 45 23.13 1.57 13.00
N GLY A 46 23.15 2.83 12.59
CA GLY A 46 23.46 3.20 11.21
C GLY A 46 24.94 3.04 10.92
N GLU A 47 25.29 2.44 9.79
CA GLU A 47 26.68 2.24 9.38
C GLU A 47 27.39 3.61 9.22
N GLY A 48 28.47 3.83 9.98
CA GLY A 48 29.23 5.08 9.98
C GLY A 48 28.55 6.26 10.70
N ALA A 49 27.40 6.05 11.33
CA ALA A 49 26.71 7.08 12.13
C ALA A 49 27.35 7.25 13.52
N ALA A 50 27.10 8.39 14.18
CA ALA A 50 27.58 8.67 15.51
C ALA A 50 27.17 7.59 16.55
N GLY A 51 25.94 7.07 16.42
CA GLY A 51 25.45 6.00 17.27
C GLY A 51 26.27 4.71 17.23
N MET A 52 26.90 4.38 16.09
CA MET A 52 27.81 3.22 15.99
C MET A 52 29.01 3.39 16.94
N PHE A 53 29.68 4.51 16.88
CA PHE A 53 30.84 4.76 17.74
C PHE A 53 30.45 4.86 19.22
N ALA A 54 29.28 5.44 19.51
CA ALA A 54 28.76 5.52 20.88
C ALA A 54 28.44 4.11 21.43
N VAL A 55 27.84 3.22 20.65
CA VAL A 55 27.59 1.83 21.08
C VAL A 55 28.89 1.06 21.30
N GLU A 56 29.87 1.20 20.38
CA GLU A 56 31.20 0.56 20.55
C GLU A 56 31.90 0.99 21.83
N GLU A 57 31.79 2.26 22.20
CA GLU A 57 32.48 2.82 23.37
C GLU A 57 31.73 2.56 24.70
N TYR A 58 30.40 2.75 24.71
CA TYR A 58 29.61 2.77 25.95
C TYR A 58 28.82 1.48 26.19
N LEU A 59 28.56 0.65 25.15
CA LEU A 59 27.88 -0.63 25.24
C LEU A 59 28.68 -1.79 24.59
N PRO A 60 29.97 -1.98 24.97
CA PRO A 60 30.87 -2.91 24.28
C PRO A 60 30.47 -4.40 24.38
N GLU A 61 29.60 -4.77 25.31
CA GLU A 61 29.13 -6.14 25.48
C GLU A 61 27.82 -6.42 24.71
N ALA A 62 27.13 -5.39 24.14
CA ALA A 62 25.93 -5.55 23.37
C ALA A 62 26.20 -6.21 21.99
N GLU A 63 25.23 -6.96 21.48
CA GLU A 63 25.30 -7.48 20.10
C GLU A 63 24.92 -6.38 19.11
N MET A 64 25.92 -5.77 18.46
CA MET A 64 25.67 -4.65 17.53
C MET A 64 25.25 -5.14 16.14
N GLN A 65 24.18 -4.58 15.59
CA GLN A 65 23.67 -4.88 14.25
C GLN A 65 23.65 -3.61 13.37
N PHE A 66 24.05 -3.75 12.10
CA PHE A 66 24.18 -2.62 11.17
C PHE A 66 22.98 -2.51 10.25
N PHE A 67 22.46 -1.29 10.12
CA PHE A 67 21.34 -0.96 9.23
C PHE A 67 21.77 0.09 8.20
N SER A 68 21.36 -0.11 6.94
CA SER A 68 21.60 0.84 5.86
C SER A 68 20.60 1.99 5.84
N SER A 69 19.51 1.90 6.61
CA SER A 69 18.46 2.91 6.72
C SER A 69 17.91 2.92 8.14
N ASN A 70 17.74 4.13 8.69
CA ASN A 70 17.13 4.31 10.03
C ASN A 70 15.69 3.78 10.07
N VAL A 71 14.92 3.96 8.99
CA VAL A 71 13.54 3.47 8.90
C VAL A 71 13.47 1.95 9.10
N THR A 72 14.42 1.20 8.54
CA THR A 72 14.49 -0.27 8.75
C THR A 72 14.93 -0.63 10.16
N GLY A 73 15.82 0.16 10.77
CA GLY A 73 16.23 -0.01 12.17
C GLY A 73 15.08 0.25 13.14
N TYR A 74 14.34 1.34 12.93
CA TYR A 74 13.14 1.66 13.73
C TYR A 74 12.08 0.57 13.62
N ALA A 75 11.80 0.10 12.40
CA ALA A 75 10.86 -0.99 12.17
C ALA A 75 11.28 -2.29 12.87
N ALA A 76 12.56 -2.62 12.90
CA ALA A 76 13.08 -3.79 13.60
C ALA A 76 12.87 -3.72 15.12
N VAL A 77 13.02 -2.52 15.72
CA VAL A 77 12.68 -2.29 17.13
C VAL A 77 11.18 -2.42 17.36
N GLN A 78 10.37 -1.77 16.53
CA GLN A 78 8.91 -1.82 16.62
C GLN A 78 8.39 -3.26 16.56
N GLN A 79 8.93 -4.08 15.65
CA GLN A 79 8.55 -5.48 15.49
C GLN A 79 9.14 -6.39 16.59
N GLY A 80 10.11 -5.90 17.37
CA GLY A 80 10.80 -6.67 18.41
C GLY A 80 11.81 -7.67 17.82
N GLU A 81 12.27 -7.45 16.60
CA GLU A 81 13.39 -8.16 15.99
C GLU A 81 14.74 -7.66 16.52
N LEU A 82 14.75 -6.41 17.02
CA LEU A 82 15.85 -5.70 17.61
C LEU A 82 15.44 -5.18 18.98
N ASP A 83 16.30 -5.30 19.99
CA ASP A 83 15.99 -4.86 21.34
C ASP A 83 16.08 -3.33 21.49
N ALA A 84 17.06 -2.69 20.81
CA ALA A 84 17.26 -1.26 20.84
C ALA A 84 17.88 -0.73 19.53
N TYR A 85 17.69 0.57 19.22
CA TYR A 85 18.36 1.26 18.13
C TYR A 85 19.00 2.56 18.64
N ALA A 86 20.27 2.79 18.38
CA ALA A 86 21.00 3.96 18.81
C ALA A 86 21.24 4.93 17.65
N TYR A 87 20.69 6.14 17.74
CA TYR A 87 20.82 7.16 16.70
C TYR A 87 20.65 8.59 17.26
N ASP A 88 20.71 9.58 16.40
CA ASP A 88 20.48 10.98 16.76
C ASP A 88 19.08 11.21 17.34
N ARG A 89 19.00 11.87 18.52
CA ARG A 89 17.76 12.10 19.25
C ARG A 89 16.72 12.85 18.42
N ILE A 90 17.16 13.93 17.76
CA ILE A 90 16.25 14.80 16.98
C ILE A 90 15.57 14.01 15.87
N MET A 91 16.32 13.13 15.19
CA MET A 91 15.79 12.28 14.13
C MET A 91 14.79 11.25 14.64
N MET A 92 15.03 10.71 15.84
CA MET A 92 14.13 9.75 16.47
C MET A 92 12.86 10.44 16.99
N GLU A 93 12.99 11.62 17.63
CA GLU A 93 11.85 12.42 18.08
C GLU A 93 10.97 12.84 16.91
N PHE A 94 11.59 13.27 15.81
CA PHE A 94 10.87 13.59 14.59
C PHE A 94 10.13 12.35 14.01
N ALA A 95 10.77 11.18 14.00
CA ALA A 95 10.13 9.96 13.52
C ALA A 95 8.94 9.55 14.40
N ILE A 96 9.06 9.73 15.73
CA ILE A 96 7.96 9.48 16.68
C ILE A 96 6.83 10.50 16.48
N ALA A 97 7.14 11.79 16.37
CA ALA A 97 6.16 12.84 16.08
C ALA A 97 5.48 12.66 14.72
N GLY A 98 6.19 12.09 13.74
CA GLY A 98 5.67 11.72 12.42
C GLY A 98 4.95 10.36 12.38
N GLY A 99 4.55 9.79 13.54
CA GLY A 99 3.71 8.59 13.61
C GLY A 99 4.46 7.27 13.79
N LEU A 100 5.76 7.27 14.09
CA LEU A 100 6.46 6.05 14.49
C LEU A 100 6.01 5.63 15.90
N ASN A 101 5.17 4.64 15.99
CA ASN A 101 4.53 4.16 17.22
C ASN A 101 5.13 2.84 17.74
N GLY A 102 4.71 2.42 18.94
CA GLY A 102 5.15 1.17 19.55
C GLY A 102 6.63 1.18 19.99
N VAL A 103 7.26 2.36 19.97
CA VAL A 103 8.63 2.59 20.42
C VAL A 103 8.69 3.78 21.39
N ARG A 104 9.72 3.84 22.19
CA ARG A 104 10.02 4.99 23.06
C ARG A 104 11.51 5.22 23.15
N LEU A 105 11.91 6.42 23.48
CA LEU A 105 13.28 6.72 23.80
C LEU A 105 13.54 6.44 25.29
N LEU A 106 14.72 5.91 25.58
CA LEU A 106 15.22 5.83 26.96
C LEU A 106 15.65 7.21 27.43
N ASP A 107 15.52 7.44 28.74
CA ASP A 107 16.03 8.66 29.36
C ASP A 107 17.57 8.70 29.30
N GLY A 108 18.11 9.92 29.08
CA GLY A 108 19.53 10.14 28.94
C GLY A 108 20.04 10.02 27.51
N SER A 109 21.35 10.15 27.34
CA SER A 109 22.05 10.03 26.06
C SER A 109 23.20 9.03 26.16
N LEU A 110 23.51 8.39 25.05
CA LEU A 110 24.65 7.50 24.93
C LEU A 110 25.88 8.30 24.47
N GLY A 111 26.79 8.61 25.41
CA GLY A 111 27.98 9.40 25.14
C GLY A 111 27.81 10.91 25.28
N GLU A 112 28.81 11.66 24.79
CA GLU A 112 28.84 13.12 24.89
C GLU A 112 27.98 13.77 23.79
N THR A 113 27.40 14.91 24.13
CA THR A 113 26.66 15.76 23.16
C THR A 113 27.62 16.42 22.18
N MET A 114 27.25 16.57 20.93
CA MET A 114 28.01 17.22 19.89
C MET A 114 27.24 18.41 19.29
N ASP A 115 27.96 19.48 18.96
CA ASP A 115 27.37 20.59 18.24
C ASP A 115 27.03 20.22 16.80
N ILE A 116 25.79 20.49 16.40
CA ILE A 116 25.43 20.63 15.00
C ILE A 116 25.73 22.05 14.58
N ALA A 117 26.65 22.21 13.65
CA ALA A 117 27.20 23.52 13.31
C ALA A 117 27.42 23.67 11.80
N VAL A 118 27.54 24.92 11.36
CA VAL A 118 27.83 25.21 9.95
C VAL A 118 29.29 24.95 9.64
N GLY A 119 29.58 24.06 8.73
CA GLY A 119 30.93 23.83 8.22
C GLY A 119 31.30 24.88 7.18
N VAL A 120 32.37 25.64 7.40
CA VAL A 120 32.79 26.71 6.51
C VAL A 120 34.05 26.30 5.74
N SER A 121 34.05 26.54 4.46
CA SER A 121 35.20 26.27 3.59
C SER A 121 36.39 27.14 3.95
N PRO A 122 37.59 26.56 4.11
CA PRO A 122 38.80 27.36 4.29
C PRO A 122 39.19 28.19 3.05
N LYS A 123 38.51 27.96 1.93
CA LYS A 123 38.73 28.67 0.65
C LYS A 123 37.61 29.61 0.27
N THR A 124 36.66 29.89 1.19
CA THR A 124 35.59 30.87 0.91
C THR A 124 36.16 32.23 0.60
N LYS A 125 35.51 32.93 -0.33
CA LYS A 125 35.86 34.30 -0.71
C LYS A 125 35.11 35.35 0.10
N ILE A 126 34.16 34.93 0.92
CA ILE A 126 33.39 35.83 1.79
C ILE A 126 34.23 36.13 3.06
N PRO A 127 34.68 37.37 3.27
CA PRO A 127 35.56 37.67 4.41
C PRO A 127 34.88 37.41 5.76
N ASN A 128 35.56 36.71 6.63
CA ASN A 128 35.12 36.44 8.03
C ASN A 128 33.76 35.71 8.05
N LEU A 129 33.52 34.75 7.15
CA LEU A 129 32.22 34.09 7.03
C LEU A 129 31.83 33.38 8.33
N THR A 130 32.76 32.65 8.95
CA THR A 130 32.52 31.95 10.24
C THR A 130 32.06 32.93 11.34
N GLN A 131 32.72 34.10 11.46
CA GLN A 131 32.33 35.09 12.46
C GLN A 131 30.97 35.73 12.17
N LYS A 132 30.64 35.95 10.90
CA LYS A 132 29.34 36.45 10.49
C LYS A 132 28.23 35.43 10.78
N ILE A 133 28.47 34.16 10.54
CA ILE A 133 27.54 33.07 10.89
C ILE A 133 27.33 33.04 12.41
N ASN A 134 28.40 33.11 13.19
CA ASN A 134 28.31 33.13 14.64
C ASN A 134 27.53 34.36 15.17
N GLN A 135 27.75 35.52 14.58
CA GLN A 135 26.98 36.72 14.94
C GLN A 135 25.50 36.53 14.64
N PHE A 136 25.17 36.08 13.45
CA PHE A 136 23.78 35.77 13.04
C PHE A 136 23.13 34.76 13.97
N LEU A 137 23.79 33.64 14.27
CA LEU A 137 23.27 32.61 15.16
C LEU A 137 22.97 33.10 16.57
N ARG A 138 23.82 33.99 17.09
CA ARG A 138 23.57 34.64 18.41
C ARG A 138 22.34 35.54 18.35
N GLU A 139 22.22 36.39 17.32
CA GLU A 139 21.09 37.30 17.15
C GLU A 139 19.77 36.54 17.11
N ILE A 140 19.65 35.53 16.24
CA ILE A 140 18.41 34.73 16.10
C ILE A 140 18.13 33.81 17.30
N ARG A 141 19.16 33.45 18.09
CA ARG A 141 18.98 32.73 19.35
C ARG A 141 18.42 33.66 20.42
N ASP A 142 18.97 34.85 20.55
CA ASP A 142 18.50 35.87 21.52
C ASP A 142 17.06 36.32 21.20
N GLU A 143 16.67 36.29 19.93
CA GLU A 143 15.30 36.58 19.48
C GLU A 143 14.32 35.42 19.67
N GLY A 144 14.79 34.21 20.04
CA GLY A 144 13.98 33.00 20.16
C GLY A 144 13.61 32.37 18.84
N THR A 145 14.19 32.81 17.70
CA THR A 145 13.89 32.26 16.37
C THR A 145 14.34 30.81 16.21
N LEU A 146 15.49 30.42 16.79
CA LEU A 146 15.95 29.01 16.76
C LEU A 146 15.00 28.09 17.50
N ASP A 147 14.45 28.52 18.64
CA ASP A 147 13.49 27.73 19.42
C ASP A 147 12.16 27.57 18.65
N ASP A 148 11.71 28.65 17.98
CA ASP A 148 10.51 28.58 17.12
C ASP A 148 10.73 27.66 15.93
N MET A 149 11.87 27.73 15.26
CA MET A 149 12.24 26.83 14.17
C MET A 149 12.26 25.36 14.66
N TYR A 150 12.89 25.10 15.81
CA TYR A 150 12.95 23.76 16.40
C TYR A 150 11.54 23.21 16.67
N ARG A 151 10.69 24.01 17.30
CA ARG A 151 9.32 23.65 17.60
C ARG A 151 8.55 23.30 16.33
N ARG A 152 8.59 24.12 15.29
CA ARG A 152 7.85 23.90 14.03
C ARG A 152 8.37 22.69 13.24
N TRP A 153 9.67 22.59 13.05
CA TRP A 153 10.26 21.55 12.20
C TRP A 153 10.42 20.20 12.91
N VAL A 154 10.65 20.18 14.21
CA VAL A 154 10.99 18.95 14.94
C VAL A 154 9.85 18.49 15.85
N THR A 155 9.33 19.39 16.71
CA THR A 155 8.41 18.98 17.78
C THR A 155 6.96 18.82 17.29
N THR A 156 6.46 19.80 16.51
CA THR A 156 5.08 19.77 16.01
C THR A 156 4.97 19.19 14.59
N ALA A 157 6.11 18.99 13.92
CA ALA A 157 6.17 18.57 12.51
C ALA A 157 5.32 19.45 11.57
N ASP A 158 5.11 20.72 11.95
CA ASP A 158 4.46 21.74 11.11
C ASP A 158 5.48 22.21 10.08
N ASN A 159 5.51 21.48 8.96
CA ASN A 159 6.58 21.55 7.95
C ASN A 159 6.44 22.75 6.99
N GLU A 160 5.71 23.80 7.35
CA GLU A 160 5.56 24.97 6.48
C GLU A 160 6.81 25.87 6.51
N MET A 161 7.41 26.06 5.33
CA MET A 161 8.49 27.01 5.13
C MET A 161 7.93 28.44 5.21
N PRO A 162 8.35 29.29 6.17
CA PRO A 162 7.85 30.65 6.25
C PRO A 162 8.34 31.49 5.06
N GLU A 163 7.62 32.56 4.74
CA GLU A 163 8.01 33.49 3.70
C GLU A 163 9.22 34.33 4.19
N ILE A 164 10.42 34.05 3.66
CA ILE A 164 11.65 34.74 3.99
C ILE A 164 12.00 35.73 2.88
N PRO A 165 12.17 37.02 3.19
CA PRO A 165 12.55 38.02 2.21
C PRO A 165 13.90 37.71 1.55
N LYS A 166 14.05 38.12 0.29
CA LYS A 166 15.35 38.08 -0.42
C LYS A 166 16.01 39.43 -0.40
N ALA A 167 17.34 39.45 -0.42
CA ALA A 167 18.09 40.70 -0.52
C ALA A 167 17.82 41.41 -1.86
N GLU A 168 17.31 42.65 -1.84
CA GLU A 168 17.00 43.41 -3.06
C GLU A 168 18.25 43.73 -3.91
N LYS A 169 19.39 43.91 -3.25
CA LYS A 169 20.70 44.23 -3.87
C LYS A 169 21.76 43.38 -3.21
N PRO A 170 21.94 42.11 -3.59
CA PRO A 170 22.90 41.26 -2.93
C PRO A 170 24.34 41.75 -3.10
N VAL A 171 25.08 41.76 -2.00
CA VAL A 171 26.49 42.15 -1.95
C VAL A 171 27.39 40.93 -2.15
N TYR A 172 26.88 39.75 -1.78
CA TYR A 172 27.58 38.48 -1.87
C TYR A 172 26.77 37.46 -2.64
N GLN A 173 27.48 36.52 -3.30
CA GLN A 173 26.93 35.24 -3.77
C GLN A 173 27.37 34.20 -2.75
N LEU A 174 26.42 33.60 -2.02
CA LEU A 174 26.67 32.57 -1.01
C LEU A 174 26.38 31.21 -1.61
N LYS A 175 27.40 30.35 -1.69
CA LYS A 175 27.23 28.97 -2.16
C LYS A 175 27.13 28.04 -0.96
N VAL A 176 26.00 27.35 -0.85
CA VAL A 176 25.71 26.46 0.27
C VAL A 176 25.54 25.03 -0.22
N GLY A 177 26.21 24.09 0.43
CA GLY A 177 25.96 22.67 0.27
C GLY A 177 24.97 22.15 1.30
N THR A 178 24.04 21.29 0.85
CA THR A 178 23.14 20.53 1.72
C THR A 178 22.93 19.12 1.16
N THR A 179 22.22 18.22 1.88
CA THR A 179 22.08 16.82 1.46
C THR A 179 20.75 16.53 0.75
N GLY A 180 19.66 17.22 1.09
CA GLY A 180 18.35 16.98 0.50
C GLY A 180 17.70 15.61 0.82
N LEU A 181 18.26 14.84 1.75
CA LEU A 181 17.81 13.49 2.11
C LEU A 181 17.56 13.30 3.61
N VAL A 182 17.75 14.36 4.43
CA VAL A 182 17.73 14.28 5.90
C VAL A 182 16.57 15.10 6.44
N GLN A 183 15.42 14.48 6.59
CA GLN A 183 14.26 15.08 7.25
C GLN A 183 14.46 15.08 8.77
N PRO A 184 14.13 16.17 9.50
CA PRO A 184 13.49 17.40 9.06
C PRO A 184 14.46 18.53 8.61
N PHE A 185 15.75 18.28 8.45
CA PHE A 185 16.78 19.29 8.21
C PHE A 185 16.85 19.78 6.76
N SER A 186 17.04 18.85 5.80
CA SER A 186 17.03 19.17 4.37
C SER A 186 16.49 17.99 3.58
N TYR A 187 15.35 18.16 2.94
CA TYR A 187 14.65 17.13 2.19
C TYR A 187 13.77 17.72 1.10
N TYR A 188 13.31 16.86 0.20
CA TYR A 188 12.39 17.25 -0.86
C TYR A 188 10.94 16.97 -0.47
N GLU A 189 10.10 17.99 -0.54
CA GLU A 189 8.65 17.88 -0.52
C GLU A 189 8.13 18.10 -1.94
N GLY A 190 7.68 17.03 -2.59
CA GLY A 190 7.45 17.06 -4.03
C GLY A 190 8.73 17.38 -4.81
N THR A 191 8.82 18.57 -5.42
CA THR A 191 10.01 19.06 -6.12
C THR A 191 10.73 20.20 -5.39
N ALA A 192 10.18 20.67 -4.29
CA ALA A 192 10.73 21.75 -3.50
C ALA A 192 11.71 21.23 -2.43
N LEU A 193 12.89 21.79 -2.35
CA LEU A 193 13.84 21.52 -1.28
C LEU A 193 13.45 22.36 -0.05
N THR A 194 13.21 21.72 1.09
CA THR A 194 12.70 22.34 2.32
C THR A 194 13.38 21.77 3.55
N GLY A 195 13.07 22.31 4.73
CA GLY A 195 13.56 21.82 6.02
C GLY A 195 14.19 22.89 6.90
N TYR A 196 14.52 22.50 8.13
CA TYR A 196 15.12 23.35 9.15
C TYR A 196 16.39 24.08 8.64
N ASP A 197 17.32 23.33 8.05
CA ASP A 197 18.57 23.90 7.51
C ASP A 197 18.32 24.83 6.33
N LEU A 198 17.30 24.55 5.52
CA LEU A 198 16.91 25.43 4.42
C LEU A 198 16.36 26.76 4.91
N GLU A 199 15.54 26.73 5.94
CA GLU A 199 15.06 27.97 6.60
C GLU A 199 16.25 28.75 7.16
N LEU A 200 17.18 28.07 7.84
CA LEU A 200 18.39 28.70 8.37
C LEU A 200 19.25 29.33 7.27
N ILE A 201 19.42 28.63 6.13
CA ILE A 201 20.15 29.13 4.96
C ILE A 201 19.50 30.41 4.43
N TYR A 202 18.19 30.42 4.21
CA TYR A 202 17.50 31.58 3.65
C TYR A 202 17.52 32.78 4.60
N ARG A 203 17.34 32.57 5.91
CA ARG A 203 17.45 33.62 6.94
C ARG A 203 18.86 34.20 6.98
N PHE A 204 19.89 33.35 6.96
CA PHE A 204 21.27 33.79 6.95
C PHE A 204 21.60 34.55 5.67
N ALA A 205 21.18 34.10 4.51
CA ALA A 205 21.40 34.80 3.24
C ALA A 205 20.76 36.19 3.22
N TYR A 206 19.55 36.33 3.75
CA TYR A 206 18.89 37.62 3.90
C TYR A 206 19.65 38.52 4.85
N TRP A 207 20.05 38.06 6.05
CA TRP A 207 20.80 38.78 7.04
C TRP A 207 22.19 39.24 6.49
N LEU A 208 22.85 38.38 5.74
CA LEU A 208 24.15 38.66 5.11
C LEU A 208 24.05 39.66 3.95
N GLY A 209 22.86 39.89 3.41
CA GLY A 209 22.65 40.60 2.16
C GLY A 209 23.22 39.85 0.97
N ALA A 210 23.06 38.54 0.91
CA ALA A 210 23.58 37.66 -0.12
C ALA A 210 22.44 37.11 -1.00
N ASP A 211 22.76 36.83 -2.25
CA ASP A 211 22.04 35.88 -3.08
C ASP A 211 22.59 34.46 -2.79
N VAL A 212 21.73 33.46 -2.70
CA VAL A 212 22.12 32.10 -2.29
C VAL A 212 22.00 31.12 -3.46
N ASP A 213 23.05 30.32 -3.63
CA ASP A 213 23.12 29.19 -4.57
C ASP A 213 23.25 27.90 -3.78
N ILE A 214 22.21 27.07 -3.80
CA ILE A 214 22.13 25.84 -3.00
C ILE A 214 22.41 24.64 -3.89
N SER A 215 23.41 23.85 -3.53
CA SER A 215 23.79 22.63 -4.22
C SER A 215 23.59 21.42 -3.30
N VAL A 216 22.97 20.37 -3.85
CA VAL A 216 22.70 19.12 -3.12
C VAL A 216 23.81 18.11 -3.38
N TYR A 217 24.35 17.54 -2.31
CA TYR A 217 25.42 16.55 -2.33
C TYR A 217 25.01 15.32 -1.50
N ASP A 218 25.65 14.18 -1.77
CA ASP A 218 25.70 13.12 -0.79
C ASP A 218 26.63 13.47 0.38
N TYR A 219 26.46 12.81 1.54
CA TYR A 219 27.20 13.15 2.76
C TYR A 219 28.73 12.98 2.61
N GLY A 220 29.17 12.06 1.75
CA GLY A 220 30.61 11.86 1.47
C GLY A 220 31.20 12.94 0.57
N GLY A 221 30.42 13.46 -0.37
CA GLY A 221 30.85 14.46 -1.34
C GLY A 221 30.83 15.90 -0.83
N ILE A 222 29.95 16.23 0.12
CA ILE A 222 29.75 17.61 0.58
C ILE A 222 30.97 18.21 1.29
N ILE A 223 31.70 17.40 2.08
CA ILE A 223 32.92 17.84 2.77
C ILE A 223 34.03 18.14 1.75
N ALA A 224 34.20 17.28 0.74
CA ALA A 224 35.17 17.48 -0.33
C ALA A 224 34.84 18.74 -1.18
N ALA A 225 33.56 19.04 -1.41
CA ALA A 225 33.13 20.27 -2.09
C ALA A 225 33.47 21.53 -1.29
N ALA A 226 33.37 21.51 0.02
CA ALA A 226 33.81 22.62 0.88
C ALA A 226 35.34 22.75 0.95
N GLU A 227 36.08 21.64 1.06
CA GLU A 227 37.55 21.61 1.02
C GLU A 227 38.11 22.14 -0.31
N SER A 228 37.46 21.84 -1.44
CA SER A 228 37.84 22.35 -2.76
C SER A 228 37.52 23.83 -2.96
N GLY A 229 36.54 24.37 -2.23
CA GLY A 229 36.03 25.74 -2.35
C GLY A 229 34.93 25.85 -3.43
N ASP A 230 34.32 24.75 -3.82
CA ASP A 230 33.17 24.75 -4.74
C ASP A 230 31.92 25.32 -4.05
N ILE A 231 31.84 25.17 -2.74
CA ILE A 231 30.84 25.79 -1.84
C ILE A 231 31.52 26.58 -0.75
N ASP A 232 30.86 27.62 -0.23
CA ASP A 232 31.35 28.48 0.85
C ASP A 232 31.09 27.90 2.23
N CYS A 233 29.96 27.22 2.41
CA CYS A 233 29.61 26.56 3.66
C CYS A 233 28.67 25.35 3.46
N ILE A 234 28.58 24.51 4.49
CA ILE A 234 27.73 23.36 4.62
C ILE A 234 26.68 23.62 5.70
N MET A 235 25.40 23.50 5.37
CA MET A 235 24.27 23.42 6.31
C MET A 235 23.47 22.16 5.99
N ALA A 236 23.70 21.09 6.75
CA ALA A 236 23.22 19.75 6.43
C ALA A 236 23.22 18.83 7.67
N ASN A 237 22.72 19.32 8.81
CA ASN A 237 22.79 18.57 10.08
C ASN A 237 24.21 18.02 10.35
N LEU A 238 25.20 18.89 10.24
CA LEU A 238 26.60 18.51 10.27
C LEU A 238 27.18 18.58 11.69
N ASN A 239 27.49 17.43 12.27
CA ASN A 239 28.21 17.34 13.54
C ASN A 239 29.65 17.85 13.39
N ALA A 240 30.07 18.72 14.28
CA ALA A 240 31.42 19.34 14.30
C ALA A 240 32.45 18.38 14.97
N THR A 241 32.67 17.21 14.37
CA THR A 241 33.62 16.23 14.92
C THR A 241 35.10 16.72 14.86
N PRO A 242 36.02 16.19 15.69
CA PRO A 242 37.43 16.52 15.64
C PRO A 242 38.05 16.35 14.25
N GLU A 243 37.74 15.24 13.54
CA GLU A 243 38.25 14.93 12.20
C GLU A 243 37.79 15.96 11.16
N ARG A 244 36.54 16.44 11.29
CA ARG A 244 35.99 17.44 10.37
C ARG A 244 36.56 18.82 10.64
N ARG A 245 36.86 19.15 11.92
CA ARG A 245 37.54 20.40 12.32
C ARG A 245 38.96 20.53 11.81
N GLU A 246 39.62 19.44 11.45
CA GLU A 246 40.90 19.45 10.73
C GLU A 246 40.77 19.98 9.29
N LYS A 247 39.60 19.86 8.69
CA LYS A 247 39.35 20.15 7.29
C LYS A 247 38.54 21.41 7.02
N LEU A 248 37.62 21.72 7.93
CA LEU A 248 36.69 22.84 7.83
C LEU A 248 36.78 23.73 9.09
N GLU A 249 36.50 25.03 8.91
CA GLU A 249 36.12 25.86 10.05
C GLU A 249 34.67 25.56 10.44
N PHE A 250 34.35 25.65 11.73
CA PHE A 250 32.97 25.46 12.21
C PHE A 250 32.48 26.72 12.94
N SER A 251 31.20 27.01 12.73
CA SER A 251 30.51 28.00 13.55
C SER A 251 30.28 27.50 14.98
N GLU A 252 29.71 28.37 15.83
CA GLU A 252 29.02 27.91 17.03
C GLU A 252 27.88 26.95 16.65
N GLY A 253 27.55 26.00 17.53
CA GLY A 253 26.46 25.08 17.32
C GLY A 253 25.11 25.81 17.25
N TYR A 254 24.28 25.49 16.30
CA TYR A 254 22.91 25.98 16.26
C TYR A 254 21.91 24.98 16.87
N LEU A 255 22.28 23.69 16.95
CA LEU A 255 21.60 22.64 17.68
C LEU A 255 22.63 21.75 18.39
N LEU A 256 22.15 20.92 19.32
CA LEU A 256 22.92 19.86 19.97
C LEU A 256 22.46 18.50 19.45
N SER A 257 23.39 17.67 19.02
CA SER A 257 23.16 16.28 18.68
C SER A 257 23.44 15.40 19.89
N GLU A 258 22.48 14.59 20.28
CA GLU A 258 22.59 13.57 21.32
C GLU A 258 22.33 12.21 20.70
N THR A 259 23.12 11.20 21.04
CA THR A 259 22.79 9.82 20.68
C THR A 259 21.76 9.28 21.66
N ALA A 260 20.52 9.16 21.23
CA ALA A 260 19.45 8.54 21.99
C ALA A 260 19.36 7.04 21.69
N VAL A 261 18.70 6.31 22.57
CA VAL A 261 18.43 4.88 22.41
C VAL A 261 16.94 4.67 22.38
N MET A 262 16.45 4.20 21.24
CA MET A 262 15.08 3.80 21.02
C MET A 262 14.91 2.34 21.40
N VAL A 263 13.89 2.02 22.19
CA VAL A 263 13.49 0.66 22.54
C VAL A 263 12.01 0.47 22.20
N LYS A 264 11.61 -0.78 22.07
CA LYS A 264 10.19 -1.09 21.97
C LYS A 264 9.50 -0.55 23.23
N SER A 265 8.41 0.19 23.05
CA SER A 265 7.58 0.52 24.20
C SER A 265 7.22 -0.78 24.87
N ALA A 266 7.42 -0.90 26.20
CA ALA A 266 6.75 -1.94 26.94
C ALA A 266 5.31 -1.89 26.46
N HIS A 267 4.72 -3.05 26.16
CA HIS A 267 3.31 -3.08 25.88
C HIS A 267 2.67 -2.25 27.00
N SER A 268 2.27 -1.02 26.71
CA SER A 268 1.14 -0.46 27.41
C SER A 268 0.13 -1.57 27.27
N ALA A 269 -0.21 -2.22 28.36
CA ALA A 269 -1.33 -3.17 28.41
C ALA A 269 -2.40 -2.41 27.66
N ALA A 270 -2.73 -2.86 26.45
CA ALA A 270 -3.31 -2.01 25.42
C ALA A 270 -4.44 -1.24 26.06
N GLN A 271 -4.35 0.07 26.01
CA GLN A 271 -5.24 0.95 26.74
C GLN A 271 -6.63 0.64 26.21
N THR A 272 -7.48 0.05 27.05
CA THR A 272 -8.87 -0.17 26.74
C THR A 272 -9.58 1.13 27.00
N TYR A 273 -9.90 1.85 25.95
CA TYR A 273 -10.67 3.08 26.02
C TYR A 273 -12.12 2.76 26.39
N GLN A 274 -12.68 3.51 27.34
CA GLN A 274 -14.05 3.31 27.84
C GLN A 274 -15.01 4.42 27.38
N SER A 275 -14.46 5.55 26.95
CA SER A 275 -15.22 6.70 26.45
C SER A 275 -14.54 7.36 25.27
N THR A 276 -15.30 8.10 24.48
CA THR A 276 -14.78 8.89 23.37
C THR A 276 -13.93 10.08 23.83
N GLU A 277 -14.17 10.58 25.06
CA GLU A 277 -13.34 11.64 25.66
C GLU A 277 -11.88 11.20 25.85
N GLU A 278 -11.64 9.92 26.14
CA GLU A 278 -10.29 9.38 26.29
C GLU A 278 -9.53 9.33 24.95
N LEU A 279 -10.27 9.24 23.83
CA LEU A 279 -9.70 9.26 22.47
C LEU A 279 -9.37 10.67 21.98
N ALA A 280 -9.84 11.72 22.66
CA ALA A 280 -9.56 13.10 22.29
C ALA A 280 -8.16 13.59 22.73
N ALA A 281 -7.35 12.72 23.33
CA ALA A 281 -5.99 13.05 23.73
C ALA A 281 -5.10 13.29 22.48
N PRO A 282 -4.23 14.32 22.49
CA PRO A 282 -3.28 14.54 21.39
C PRO A 282 -2.40 13.31 21.14
N GLY A 283 -2.23 12.96 19.85
CA GLY A 283 -1.43 11.80 19.44
C GLY A 283 -2.19 10.46 19.48
N THR A 284 -3.50 10.46 19.73
CA THR A 284 -4.35 9.28 19.56
C THR A 284 -4.43 8.92 18.08
N ARG A 285 -4.18 7.65 17.74
CA ARG A 285 -4.11 7.17 16.35
C ARG A 285 -5.43 6.54 15.94
N LEU A 286 -6.11 7.18 15.01
CA LEU A 286 -7.43 6.77 14.57
C LEU A 286 -7.40 6.24 13.13
N GLY A 287 -7.98 5.07 12.92
CA GLY A 287 -8.10 4.44 11.59
C GLY A 287 -9.30 4.98 10.82
N ILE A 288 -9.09 5.28 9.54
CA ILE A 288 -10.11 5.79 8.62
C ILE A 288 -10.23 4.86 7.42
N LEU A 289 -11.44 4.45 7.08
CA LEU A 289 -11.71 3.74 5.84
C LEU A 289 -11.68 4.72 4.66
N THR A 290 -10.78 4.51 3.71
CA THR A 290 -10.59 5.40 2.56
C THR A 290 -11.87 5.57 1.74
N GLY A 291 -12.25 6.81 1.47
CA GLY A 291 -13.47 7.15 0.70
C GLY A 291 -14.77 7.06 1.49
N SER A 292 -14.72 6.80 2.80
CA SER A 292 -15.86 6.87 3.70
C SER A 292 -16.14 8.31 4.18
N VAL A 293 -17.26 8.50 4.84
CA VAL A 293 -17.61 9.78 5.50
C VAL A 293 -16.88 9.96 6.83
N PHE A 294 -16.22 8.93 7.31
CA PHE A 294 -15.56 8.92 8.61
C PHE A 294 -14.37 9.87 8.69
N ASP A 295 -13.78 10.25 7.54
CA ASP A 295 -12.69 11.21 7.49
C ASP A 295 -13.11 12.57 8.09
N ALA A 296 -14.15 13.18 7.52
CA ALA A 296 -14.68 14.46 8.01
C ALA A 296 -15.21 14.36 9.45
N LEU A 297 -15.94 13.28 9.78
CA LEU A 297 -16.49 13.07 11.11
C LEU A 297 -15.41 12.90 12.17
N THR A 298 -14.34 12.18 11.84
CA THR A 298 -13.22 11.96 12.78
C THR A 298 -12.43 13.24 12.99
N GLN A 299 -12.18 14.02 11.92
CA GLN A 299 -11.50 15.30 12.05
C GLN A 299 -12.29 16.32 12.87
N GLU A 300 -13.63 16.29 12.78
CA GLU A 300 -14.50 17.16 13.57
C GLU A 300 -14.54 16.72 15.05
N ALA A 301 -14.65 15.41 15.32
CA ALA A 301 -14.74 14.89 16.68
C ALA A 301 -13.39 14.86 17.42
N PHE A 302 -12.30 14.62 16.70
CA PHE A 302 -10.95 14.42 17.23
C PHE A 302 -9.91 15.22 16.45
N PRO A 303 -9.93 16.56 16.53
CA PRO A 303 -9.09 17.44 15.71
C PRO A 303 -7.58 17.29 15.96
N ASP A 304 -7.18 16.78 17.14
CA ASP A 304 -5.78 16.58 17.54
C ASP A 304 -5.31 15.13 17.35
N ALA A 305 -6.13 14.26 16.74
CA ALA A 305 -5.79 12.87 16.51
C ALA A 305 -4.94 12.68 15.23
N GLU A 306 -4.10 11.66 15.24
CA GLU A 306 -3.35 11.20 14.07
C GLU A 306 -4.20 10.24 13.24
N LEU A 307 -4.47 10.59 11.98
CA LEU A 307 -5.32 9.78 11.10
C LEU A 307 -4.50 8.84 10.23
N ALA A 308 -4.86 7.56 10.23
CA ALA A 308 -4.26 6.54 9.37
C ALA A 308 -5.32 5.94 8.44
N TYR A 309 -5.04 5.95 7.12
CA TYR A 309 -6.02 5.55 6.10
C TYR A 309 -5.85 4.09 5.69
N TYR A 310 -6.95 3.35 5.70
CA TYR A 310 -7.02 1.93 5.37
C TYR A 310 -8.04 1.67 4.25
N ASN A 311 -7.83 0.60 3.49
CA ASN A 311 -8.73 0.22 2.41
C ASN A 311 -9.82 -0.79 2.84
N ASN A 312 -9.71 -1.35 4.04
CA ASN A 312 -10.66 -2.33 4.57
C ASN A 312 -10.67 -2.34 6.11
N ILE A 313 -11.79 -2.74 6.67
CA ILE A 313 -12.01 -2.81 8.12
C ILE A 313 -11.14 -3.88 8.82
N PRO A 314 -10.90 -5.07 8.25
CA PRO A 314 -10.07 -6.09 8.93
C PRO A 314 -8.65 -5.62 9.24
N ASP A 315 -8.04 -4.80 8.41
CA ASP A 315 -6.69 -4.26 8.66
C ASP A 315 -6.72 -3.23 9.81
N MET A 316 -7.79 -2.42 9.92
CA MET A 316 -7.99 -1.52 11.06
C MET A 316 -8.21 -2.30 12.36
N ALA A 317 -9.08 -3.32 12.34
CA ALA A 317 -9.33 -4.18 13.49
C ALA A 317 -8.05 -4.85 14.00
N TYR A 318 -7.25 -5.41 13.08
CA TYR A 318 -5.95 -5.97 13.42
C TYR A 318 -5.00 -4.90 14.00
N SER A 319 -4.97 -3.72 13.41
CA SER A 319 -4.10 -2.62 13.86
C SER A 319 -4.46 -2.16 15.28
N VAL A 320 -5.75 -2.16 15.65
CA VAL A 320 -6.19 -1.89 17.02
C VAL A 320 -5.77 -3.02 17.97
N THR A 321 -5.95 -4.28 17.58
CA THR A 321 -5.55 -5.41 18.45
C THR A 321 -4.05 -5.50 18.67
N THR A 322 -3.24 -5.04 17.71
CA THR A 322 -1.77 -5.01 17.80
C THR A 322 -1.22 -3.71 18.38
N GLY A 323 -2.09 -2.73 18.69
CA GLY A 323 -1.69 -1.43 19.21
C GLY A 323 -1.03 -0.50 18.19
N GLN A 324 -1.23 -0.74 16.89
CA GLN A 324 -0.83 0.18 15.82
C GLN A 324 -1.83 1.32 15.67
N LEU A 325 -3.10 1.08 16.00
CA LEU A 325 -4.17 2.06 16.16
C LEU A 325 -4.70 2.00 17.58
N ASP A 326 -5.24 3.10 18.05
CA ASP A 326 -5.91 3.19 19.34
C ASP A 326 -7.42 2.92 19.17
N ALA A 327 -8.00 3.41 18.06
CA ALA A 327 -9.39 3.15 17.69
C ALA A 327 -9.60 3.36 16.17
N PHE A 328 -10.81 3.00 15.69
CA PHE A 328 -11.27 3.36 14.36
C PHE A 328 -12.78 3.53 14.34
N MET A 329 -13.28 4.37 13.43
CA MET A 329 -14.69 4.68 13.31
C MET A 329 -15.40 3.72 12.35
N VAL A 330 -16.57 3.24 12.76
CA VAL A 330 -17.48 2.44 11.91
C VAL A 330 -18.93 2.75 12.26
N ASP A 331 -19.82 2.28 11.41
CA ASP A 331 -21.27 2.30 11.67
C ASP A 331 -21.64 1.34 12.80
N GLU A 332 -22.52 1.74 13.67
CA GLU A 332 -22.89 1.00 14.89
C GLU A 332 -23.39 -0.44 14.59
N PRO A 333 -24.20 -0.70 13.55
CA PRO A 333 -24.60 -2.07 13.23
C PRO A 333 -23.43 -2.96 12.77
N VAL A 334 -22.46 -2.36 12.07
CA VAL A 334 -21.22 -3.04 11.67
C VAL A 334 -20.39 -3.36 12.90
N ALA A 335 -20.30 -2.43 13.86
CA ALA A 335 -19.59 -2.63 15.13
C ALA A 335 -20.15 -3.82 15.91
N ARG A 336 -21.46 -3.87 16.09
CA ARG A 336 -22.16 -4.97 16.80
C ARG A 336 -21.94 -6.32 16.10
N TYR A 337 -22.01 -6.34 14.78
CA TYR A 337 -21.74 -7.55 14.01
C TYR A 337 -20.29 -8.01 14.18
N MET A 338 -19.37 -7.05 14.16
CA MET A 338 -17.93 -7.28 14.30
C MET A 338 -17.56 -7.87 15.66
N GLU A 339 -18.17 -7.40 16.75
CA GLU A 339 -17.96 -7.96 18.09
C GLU A 339 -18.33 -9.44 18.21
N LEU A 340 -19.37 -9.88 17.47
CA LEU A 340 -19.79 -11.29 17.44
C LEU A 340 -18.77 -12.17 16.71
N GLU A 341 -18.18 -11.69 15.62
CA GLU A 341 -17.26 -12.47 14.80
C GLU A 341 -15.80 -12.34 15.23
N TYR A 342 -15.43 -11.20 15.84
CA TYR A 342 -14.07 -10.87 16.25
C TYR A 342 -14.02 -10.21 17.62
N PRO A 343 -14.18 -10.98 18.72
CA PRO A 343 -14.27 -10.45 20.09
C PRO A 343 -13.02 -9.71 20.60
N ALA A 344 -11.92 -9.73 19.83
CA ALA A 344 -10.71 -8.98 20.14
C ALA A 344 -10.88 -7.45 20.01
N VAL A 345 -11.98 -6.99 19.44
CA VAL A 345 -12.38 -5.58 19.40
C VAL A 345 -13.77 -5.42 20.02
N THR A 346 -14.04 -4.23 20.55
CA THR A 346 -15.35 -3.82 21.08
C THR A 346 -15.61 -2.38 20.70
N HIS A 347 -16.86 -1.93 20.75
CA HIS A 347 -17.16 -0.53 20.49
C HIS A 347 -17.44 0.22 21.80
N ILE A 348 -17.14 1.52 21.77
CA ILE A 348 -17.59 2.45 22.79
C ILE A 348 -19.07 2.75 22.48
N PRO A 349 -20.02 2.50 23.44
CA PRO A 349 -21.45 2.59 23.14
C PRO A 349 -21.98 4.04 23.04
N GLU A 350 -21.13 4.98 22.73
CA GLU A 350 -21.44 6.39 22.53
C GLU A 350 -21.50 6.70 21.03
N LEU A 351 -22.63 7.19 20.54
CA LEU A 351 -22.80 7.61 19.16
C LEU A 351 -22.13 8.97 18.94
N LEU A 352 -21.21 9.03 17.99
CA LEU A 352 -20.54 10.28 17.61
C LEU A 352 -21.35 11.11 16.60
N SER A 353 -22.16 10.45 15.80
CA SER A 353 -23.07 11.12 14.87
C SER A 353 -24.33 10.27 14.69
N GLU A 354 -25.45 10.94 14.38
CA GLU A 354 -26.62 10.28 13.82
C GLU A 354 -26.47 10.31 12.28
N THR A 355 -26.64 9.17 11.65
CA THR A 355 -26.45 9.01 10.21
C THR A 355 -27.57 8.20 9.60
N ASP A 356 -28.16 8.72 8.54
CA ASP A 356 -29.12 8.01 7.71
C ASP A 356 -28.41 7.26 6.59
N TYR A 357 -28.82 6.01 6.37
CA TYR A 357 -28.30 5.17 5.30
C TYR A 357 -29.41 4.92 4.29
N ALA A 358 -29.08 5.11 3.01
CA ALA A 358 -30.06 5.04 1.95
C ALA A 358 -29.50 4.43 0.66
N ILE A 359 -30.40 3.93 -0.17
CA ILE A 359 -30.08 3.43 -1.50
C ILE A 359 -29.83 4.60 -2.44
N ALA A 360 -28.71 4.57 -3.16
CA ALA A 360 -28.33 5.62 -4.09
C ALA A 360 -28.75 5.31 -5.53
N PHE A 361 -29.20 6.33 -6.25
CA PHE A 361 -29.66 6.28 -7.65
C PHE A 361 -28.93 7.33 -8.49
N PRO A 362 -28.76 7.10 -9.82
CA PRO A 362 -28.12 8.09 -10.68
C PRO A 362 -28.86 9.42 -10.69
N LYS A 363 -28.12 10.52 -10.84
CA LYS A 363 -28.65 11.88 -10.93
C LYS A 363 -29.28 12.15 -12.30
N THR A 364 -30.24 11.33 -12.69
CA THR A 364 -31.00 11.39 -13.94
C THR A 364 -32.50 11.34 -13.70
N GLU A 365 -33.33 11.70 -14.70
CA GLU A 365 -34.77 11.55 -14.58
C GLU A 365 -35.23 10.10 -14.39
N ALA A 366 -34.51 9.13 -14.96
CA ALA A 366 -34.78 7.71 -14.76
C ALA A 366 -34.45 7.27 -13.32
N GLY A 367 -33.30 7.69 -12.81
CA GLY A 367 -32.91 7.45 -11.42
C GLY A 367 -33.87 8.10 -10.41
N ALA A 368 -34.32 9.33 -10.67
CA ALA A 368 -35.31 9.98 -9.82
C ALA A 368 -36.65 9.22 -9.77
N ARG A 369 -37.13 8.71 -10.91
CA ARG A 369 -38.34 7.87 -10.95
C ARG A 369 -38.19 6.57 -10.20
N LEU A 370 -37.05 5.91 -10.34
CA LEU A 370 -36.76 4.64 -9.65
C LEU A 370 -36.64 4.85 -8.13
N ARG A 371 -36.02 5.97 -7.71
CA ARG A 371 -35.99 6.44 -6.32
C ARG A 371 -37.38 6.64 -5.75
N ASP A 372 -38.26 7.34 -6.49
CA ASP A 372 -39.64 7.62 -6.03
C ASP A 372 -40.45 6.33 -5.86
N GLN A 373 -40.28 5.35 -6.80
CA GLN A 373 -40.89 4.02 -6.67
C GLN A 373 -40.34 3.25 -5.45
N MET A 374 -39.03 3.35 -5.18
CA MET A 374 -38.42 2.73 -4.00
C MET A 374 -39.00 3.35 -2.71
N ASN A 375 -39.12 4.67 -2.64
CA ASN A 375 -39.68 5.34 -1.47
C ASN A 375 -41.15 4.94 -1.21
N GLU A 376 -41.99 4.87 -2.26
CA GLU A 376 -43.38 4.37 -2.14
C GLU A 376 -43.41 2.92 -1.64
N PHE A 377 -42.48 2.07 -2.11
CA PHE A 377 -42.34 0.70 -1.69
C PHE A 377 -41.88 0.58 -0.22
N MET A 378 -40.87 1.32 0.19
CA MET A 378 -40.38 1.34 1.57
C MET A 378 -41.44 1.83 2.55
N ALA A 379 -42.19 2.88 2.22
CA ALA A 379 -43.31 3.35 3.02
C ALA A 379 -44.43 2.28 3.16
N ALA A 380 -44.66 1.47 2.14
CA ALA A 380 -45.58 0.34 2.23
C ALA A 380 -45.06 -0.78 3.18
N LEU A 381 -43.79 -1.12 3.10
CA LEU A 381 -43.14 -2.10 4.03
C LEU A 381 -43.19 -1.62 5.49
N GLU A 382 -43.03 -0.32 5.71
CA GLU A 382 -43.12 0.25 7.06
C GLU A 382 -44.57 0.19 7.59
N SER A 383 -45.55 0.55 6.73
CA SER A 383 -46.96 0.61 7.12
C SER A 383 -47.59 -0.75 7.41
N ASP A 384 -47.13 -1.82 6.78
CA ASP A 384 -47.62 -3.20 6.98
C ASP A 384 -46.79 -4.01 7.98
N GLY A 385 -45.68 -3.46 8.49
CA GLY A 385 -44.79 -4.05 9.49
C GLY A 385 -43.72 -5.00 8.89
N THR A 386 -43.66 -5.14 7.57
CA THR A 386 -42.66 -6.01 6.92
C THR A 386 -41.23 -5.49 7.11
N LEU A 387 -41.04 -4.17 7.19
CA LEU A 387 -39.72 -3.58 7.43
C LEU A 387 -39.16 -4.02 8.81
N ALA A 388 -40.00 -4.04 9.84
CA ALA A 388 -39.61 -4.52 11.16
C ALA A 388 -39.26 -6.03 11.19
N GLU A 389 -39.94 -6.85 10.34
CA GLU A 389 -39.56 -8.26 10.17
C GLU A 389 -38.20 -8.42 9.48
N ILE A 390 -37.89 -7.56 8.49
CA ILE A 390 -36.59 -7.51 7.80
C ILE A 390 -35.49 -7.11 8.80
N ASP A 391 -35.75 -6.12 9.66
CA ASP A 391 -34.85 -5.71 10.74
C ASP A 391 -34.54 -6.89 11.68
N GLU A 392 -35.59 -7.60 12.16
CA GLU A 392 -35.38 -8.76 13.04
C GLU A 392 -34.58 -9.88 12.38
N ILE A 393 -34.74 -10.08 11.06
CA ILE A 393 -33.98 -11.09 10.30
C ILE A 393 -32.49 -10.70 10.23
N TRP A 394 -32.19 -9.49 9.80
CA TRP A 394 -30.81 -9.13 9.43
C TRP A 394 -29.96 -8.65 10.62
N PHE A 395 -30.55 -7.96 11.58
CA PHE A 395 -29.87 -7.52 12.82
C PHE A 395 -30.02 -8.52 13.97
N GLY A 396 -30.87 -9.55 13.81
CA GLY A 396 -31.01 -10.64 14.78
C GLY A 396 -29.87 -11.67 14.69
N SER A 397 -29.83 -12.56 15.71
CA SER A 397 -28.78 -13.60 15.83
C SER A 397 -29.09 -14.92 15.11
N ASP A 398 -30.26 -15.07 14.47
CA ASP A 398 -30.67 -16.31 13.79
C ASP A 398 -30.18 -16.34 12.34
N GLU A 399 -28.97 -16.84 12.13
CA GLU A 399 -28.36 -16.96 10.80
C GLU A 399 -29.19 -17.81 9.82
N SER A 400 -30.04 -18.71 10.30
CA SER A 400 -30.86 -19.58 9.41
C SER A 400 -31.95 -18.83 8.68
N LYS A 401 -32.33 -17.64 9.13
CA LYS A 401 -33.32 -16.76 8.51
C LYS A 401 -32.73 -15.81 7.46
N LYS A 402 -31.40 -15.66 7.45
CA LYS A 402 -30.69 -14.70 6.58
C LYS A 402 -30.56 -15.24 5.14
N VAL A 403 -31.68 -15.47 4.47
CA VAL A 403 -31.76 -15.97 3.10
C VAL A 403 -32.63 -15.05 2.27
N ILE A 404 -32.16 -14.69 1.08
CA ILE A 404 -32.93 -13.86 0.14
C ILE A 404 -33.65 -14.76 -0.86
N ASP A 405 -34.98 -14.58 -1.02
CA ASP A 405 -35.76 -15.29 -2.02
C ASP A 405 -35.77 -14.51 -3.35
N LEU A 406 -35.01 -15.01 -4.31
CA LEU A 406 -34.93 -14.46 -5.68
C LEU A 406 -35.93 -15.11 -6.64
N SER A 407 -36.78 -16.06 -6.18
CA SER A 407 -37.70 -16.83 -7.03
C SER A 407 -38.84 -15.99 -7.63
N GLY A 408 -39.14 -14.85 -7.03
CA GLY A 408 -40.18 -13.90 -7.49
C GLY A 408 -39.76 -12.95 -8.61
N LEU A 409 -38.50 -12.98 -9.04
CA LEU A 409 -37.97 -12.05 -10.04
C LEU A 409 -38.35 -12.49 -11.46
N THR A 410 -39.28 -11.77 -12.07
CA THR A 410 -39.79 -12.12 -13.42
C THR A 410 -39.03 -11.46 -14.56
N GLY A 411 -38.50 -10.27 -14.33
CA GLY A 411 -37.81 -9.47 -15.35
C GLY A 411 -38.74 -8.88 -16.44
N GLU A 412 -40.05 -8.92 -16.25
CA GLU A 412 -41.02 -8.38 -17.21
C GLU A 412 -40.91 -6.87 -17.39
N SER A 413 -40.51 -6.15 -16.31
CA SER A 413 -40.28 -4.69 -16.31
C SER A 413 -38.83 -4.31 -16.68
N GLY A 414 -37.97 -5.27 -16.97
CA GLY A 414 -36.54 -5.11 -17.23
C GLY A 414 -35.69 -5.72 -16.11
N VAL A 415 -34.37 -5.61 -16.22
CA VAL A 415 -33.40 -6.12 -15.23
C VAL A 415 -32.66 -4.91 -14.63
N LEU A 416 -32.71 -4.77 -13.31
CA LEU A 416 -31.98 -3.73 -12.59
C LEU A 416 -30.56 -4.22 -12.26
N GLN A 417 -29.60 -3.36 -12.49
CA GLN A 417 -28.18 -3.56 -12.20
C GLN A 417 -27.86 -2.92 -10.85
N LEU A 418 -27.70 -3.74 -9.81
CA LEU A 418 -27.37 -3.29 -8.46
C LEU A 418 -25.86 -3.33 -8.24
N ALA A 419 -25.27 -2.21 -7.89
CA ALA A 419 -23.89 -2.11 -7.38
C ALA A 419 -23.88 -2.26 -5.85
N THR A 420 -23.01 -3.08 -5.31
CA THR A 420 -22.84 -3.24 -3.86
C THR A 420 -21.39 -3.54 -3.51
N ASN A 421 -21.02 -3.32 -2.25
CA ASN A 421 -19.77 -3.81 -1.65
C ASN A 421 -20.13 -4.85 -0.58
N THR A 422 -19.63 -6.07 -0.72
CA THR A 422 -20.00 -7.19 0.17
C THR A 422 -19.12 -7.28 1.44
N GLU A 423 -18.55 -6.16 1.86
CA GLU A 423 -17.70 -6.06 3.04
C GLU A 423 -18.38 -5.36 4.22
N ASN A 424 -19.70 -5.09 4.10
CA ASN A 424 -20.50 -4.33 5.07
C ASN A 424 -21.64 -5.17 5.68
N PRO A 425 -21.37 -6.28 6.40
CA PRO A 425 -22.43 -6.97 7.13
C PRO A 425 -22.97 -6.10 8.27
N PRO A 426 -24.28 -6.11 8.56
CA PRO A 426 -25.33 -6.96 7.97
C PRO A 426 -26.02 -6.38 6.74
N PHE A 427 -25.61 -5.24 6.19
CA PHE A 427 -26.29 -4.55 5.07
C PHE A 427 -26.10 -5.26 3.73
N SER A 428 -24.85 -5.61 3.39
CA SER A 428 -24.49 -6.36 2.20
C SER A 428 -23.23 -7.17 2.41
N TYR A 429 -23.31 -8.49 2.23
CA TYR A 429 -22.19 -9.40 2.47
C TYR A 429 -22.37 -10.75 1.75
N MET A 430 -21.30 -11.56 1.72
CA MET A 430 -21.35 -12.93 1.15
C MET A 430 -21.71 -13.96 2.22
N TYR A 431 -22.72 -14.77 1.97
CA TYR A 431 -23.12 -15.90 2.82
C TYR A 431 -23.37 -17.14 1.96
N ASP A 432 -22.73 -18.26 2.25
CA ASP A 432 -22.72 -19.53 1.49
C ASP A 432 -22.54 -19.37 -0.04
N GLY A 433 -21.83 -18.33 -0.47
CA GLY A 433 -21.53 -18.05 -1.88
C GLY A 433 -22.51 -17.13 -2.58
N GLU A 434 -23.55 -16.66 -1.90
CA GLU A 434 -24.54 -15.72 -2.41
C GLU A 434 -24.38 -14.35 -1.76
N ILE A 435 -24.76 -13.29 -2.47
CA ILE A 435 -24.76 -11.94 -1.91
C ILE A 435 -26.09 -11.74 -1.19
N VAL A 436 -26.00 -11.45 0.10
CA VAL A 436 -27.14 -11.27 0.99
C VAL A 436 -26.96 -10.01 1.84
N GLY A 437 -28.01 -9.62 2.57
CA GLY A 437 -27.97 -8.52 3.51
C GLY A 437 -29.26 -7.74 3.54
N TYR A 438 -29.37 -6.86 4.53
CA TYR A 438 -30.54 -6.04 4.80
C TYR A 438 -31.01 -5.25 3.57
N GLU A 439 -30.11 -4.48 2.97
CA GLU A 439 -30.44 -3.66 1.80
C GLU A 439 -30.64 -4.51 0.54
N ILE A 440 -29.93 -5.63 0.44
CA ILE A 440 -30.09 -6.56 -0.69
C ILE A 440 -31.48 -7.21 -0.66
N ASP A 441 -32.00 -7.58 0.54
CA ASP A 441 -33.35 -8.11 0.73
C ASP A 441 -34.42 -7.08 0.36
N ILE A 442 -34.27 -5.81 0.80
CA ILE A 442 -35.17 -4.72 0.40
C ILE A 442 -35.23 -4.55 -1.11
N VAL A 443 -34.06 -4.50 -1.78
CA VAL A 443 -33.99 -4.37 -3.24
C VAL A 443 -34.58 -5.58 -3.96
N ALA A 444 -34.33 -6.80 -3.48
CA ALA A 444 -34.90 -8.01 -4.06
C ALA A 444 -36.42 -8.04 -3.97
N ARG A 445 -36.99 -7.68 -2.82
CA ARG A 445 -38.44 -7.55 -2.61
C ARG A 445 -39.05 -6.44 -3.48
N PHE A 446 -38.35 -5.31 -3.62
CA PHE A 446 -38.75 -4.24 -4.53
C PHE A 446 -38.82 -4.73 -5.98
N CYS A 447 -37.78 -5.44 -6.43
CA CYS A 447 -37.76 -6.03 -7.77
C CYS A 447 -38.91 -7.02 -8.00
N ALA A 448 -39.16 -7.89 -7.04
CA ALA A 448 -40.27 -8.86 -7.10
C ALA A 448 -41.64 -8.17 -7.18
N ALA A 449 -41.87 -7.13 -6.37
CA ALA A 449 -43.12 -6.37 -6.34
C ALA A 449 -43.40 -5.61 -7.64
N HIS A 450 -42.37 -5.13 -8.33
CA HIS A 450 -42.47 -4.32 -9.55
C HIS A 450 -42.19 -5.09 -10.85
N GLY A 451 -41.94 -6.40 -10.76
CA GLY A 451 -41.68 -7.26 -11.92
C GLY A 451 -40.31 -7.05 -12.55
N TYR A 452 -39.34 -6.52 -11.81
CA TYR A 452 -37.96 -6.42 -12.26
C TYR A 452 -37.19 -7.73 -12.04
N GLY A 453 -36.23 -8.01 -12.91
CA GLY A 453 -35.10 -8.90 -12.64
C GLY A 453 -34.02 -8.13 -11.86
N LEU A 454 -33.09 -8.83 -11.21
CA LEU A 454 -32.00 -8.26 -10.44
C LEU A 454 -30.69 -8.93 -10.79
N GLU A 455 -29.70 -8.14 -11.17
CA GLU A 455 -28.30 -8.55 -11.29
C GLU A 455 -27.46 -7.77 -10.28
N ILE A 456 -26.73 -8.47 -9.41
CA ILE A 456 -25.99 -7.88 -8.30
C ILE A 456 -24.48 -7.92 -8.62
N HIS A 457 -23.84 -6.77 -8.54
CA HIS A 457 -22.42 -6.61 -8.85
C HIS A 457 -21.65 -6.17 -7.62
N ASN A 458 -20.75 -7.02 -7.13
CA ASN A 458 -19.87 -6.71 -6.03
C ASN A 458 -18.62 -5.95 -6.52
N MET A 459 -18.32 -4.81 -5.90
CA MET A 459 -17.16 -3.98 -6.22
C MET A 459 -16.61 -3.26 -4.98
N ASP A 460 -15.50 -2.55 -5.15
CA ASP A 460 -14.95 -1.72 -4.08
C ASP A 460 -15.86 -0.54 -3.77
N PHE A 461 -15.98 -0.19 -2.48
CA PHE A 461 -16.92 0.84 -2.00
C PHE A 461 -16.75 2.19 -2.72
N ALA A 462 -15.49 2.62 -2.92
CA ALA A 462 -15.19 3.87 -3.63
C ALA A 462 -15.65 3.91 -5.10
N ALA A 463 -15.98 2.76 -5.69
CA ALA A 463 -16.43 2.65 -7.08
C ALA A 463 -17.96 2.66 -7.23
N LEU A 464 -18.74 2.58 -6.14
CA LEU A 464 -20.20 2.47 -6.17
C LEU A 464 -20.85 3.70 -6.81
N ILE A 465 -20.63 4.88 -6.25
CA ILE A 465 -21.23 6.14 -6.74
C ILE A 465 -20.75 6.50 -8.15
N PRO A 466 -19.45 6.44 -8.50
CA PRO A 466 -18.99 6.69 -9.86
C PRO A 466 -19.56 5.76 -10.93
N GLY A 467 -20.01 4.57 -10.56
CA GLY A 467 -20.59 3.58 -11.48
C GLY A 467 -22.07 3.82 -11.82
N LEU A 468 -22.76 4.67 -11.04
CA LEU A 468 -24.20 4.94 -11.21
C LEU A 468 -24.50 5.74 -12.49
N GLY A 469 -25.52 5.27 -13.22
CA GLY A 469 -26.00 5.89 -14.46
C GLY A 469 -25.25 5.46 -15.71
N GLU A 470 -24.03 4.98 -15.59
CA GLU A 470 -23.26 4.44 -16.72
C GLU A 470 -23.44 2.92 -16.85
N ARG A 471 -23.44 2.21 -15.72
CA ARG A 471 -23.55 0.76 -15.68
C ARG A 471 -24.58 0.22 -14.70
N TYR A 472 -24.85 0.95 -13.64
CA TYR A 472 -25.69 0.52 -12.54
C TYR A 472 -26.89 1.45 -12.37
N ASP A 473 -28.03 0.85 -12.09
CA ASP A 473 -29.29 1.57 -11.90
C ASP A 473 -29.46 2.06 -10.47
N LEU A 474 -28.84 1.36 -9.52
CA LEU A 474 -28.85 1.69 -8.10
C LEU A 474 -27.62 1.11 -7.39
N ALA A 475 -27.30 1.69 -6.22
CA ALA A 475 -26.27 1.20 -5.32
C ALA A 475 -26.81 1.09 -3.90
N ALA A 476 -26.52 -0.03 -3.23
CA ALA A 476 -26.92 -0.32 -1.87
C ALA A 476 -25.76 -1.02 -1.15
N SER A 477 -25.23 -0.40 -0.11
CA SER A 477 -24.07 -0.89 0.66
C SER A 477 -23.79 -0.04 1.90
N CYS A 478 -24.80 0.23 2.73
CA CYS A 478 -24.68 1.10 3.89
C CYS A 478 -24.15 2.49 3.49
N ILE A 479 -24.75 3.10 2.47
CA ILE A 479 -24.29 4.38 1.95
C ILE A 479 -24.89 5.51 2.80
N ALA A 480 -24.04 6.18 3.58
CA ALA A 480 -24.42 7.33 4.38
C ALA A 480 -24.88 8.49 3.48
N VAL A 481 -26.01 9.10 3.83
CA VAL A 481 -26.57 10.28 3.17
C VAL A 481 -25.80 11.51 3.62
N THR A 482 -25.10 12.17 2.68
CA THR A 482 -24.40 13.42 2.92
C THR A 482 -24.78 14.46 1.87
N GLU A 483 -24.66 15.75 2.21
CA GLU A 483 -24.91 16.85 1.27
C GLU A 483 -24.01 16.74 0.03
N GLU A 484 -22.72 16.41 0.22
CA GLU A 484 -21.75 16.25 -0.87
C GLU A 484 -22.16 15.12 -1.83
N ARG A 485 -22.55 13.96 -1.31
CA ARG A 485 -23.00 12.83 -2.14
C ARG A 485 -24.34 13.14 -2.82
N ALA A 486 -25.25 13.85 -2.13
CA ALA A 486 -26.54 14.26 -2.68
C ALA A 486 -26.42 15.25 -3.87
N GLU A 487 -25.28 15.91 -4.04
CA GLU A 487 -24.98 16.67 -5.25
C GLU A 487 -24.80 15.76 -6.49
N SER A 488 -24.27 14.55 -6.29
CA SER A 488 -23.91 13.63 -7.37
C SER A 488 -24.93 12.53 -7.63
N VAL A 489 -25.76 12.15 -6.63
CA VAL A 489 -26.73 11.06 -6.71
C VAL A 489 -28.08 11.48 -6.12
N HIS A 490 -29.15 10.72 -6.41
CA HIS A 490 -30.38 10.76 -5.65
C HIS A 490 -30.37 9.68 -4.58
N PHE A 491 -30.81 9.98 -3.37
CA PHE A 491 -31.00 8.99 -2.32
C PHE A 491 -32.49 8.65 -2.15
N SER A 492 -32.79 7.39 -1.79
CA SER A 492 -34.10 7.03 -1.25
C SER A 492 -34.34 7.70 0.09
N ASP A 493 -35.58 7.59 0.62
CA ASP A 493 -35.79 7.75 2.04
C ASP A 493 -34.89 6.77 2.81
N PRO A 494 -34.44 7.11 4.06
CA PRO A 494 -33.55 6.26 4.80
C PRO A 494 -34.12 4.84 5.01
N GLY A 495 -33.36 3.83 4.66
CA GLY A 495 -33.68 2.44 4.97
C GLY A 495 -33.29 2.06 6.40
N TYR A 496 -32.30 2.73 6.93
CA TYR A 496 -31.83 2.56 8.30
C TYR A 496 -31.31 3.89 8.83
N SER A 497 -31.67 4.21 10.07
CA SER A 497 -31.13 5.36 10.81
C SER A 497 -30.35 4.83 12.00
N GLY A 498 -29.10 5.19 12.11
CA GLY A 498 -28.20 4.75 13.15
C GLY A 498 -27.18 5.81 13.47
N GLY A 499 -25.99 5.42 13.81
CA GLY A 499 -24.90 6.35 14.09
C GLY A 499 -23.55 5.71 13.91
N THR A 500 -22.51 6.49 14.14
CA THR A 500 -21.13 6.05 14.11
C THR A 500 -20.58 5.86 15.52
N VAL A 501 -19.78 4.85 15.71
CA VAL A 501 -19.12 4.50 16.98
C VAL A 501 -17.63 4.28 16.78
N MET A 502 -16.88 4.38 17.89
CA MET A 502 -15.46 4.06 17.90
C MET A 502 -15.24 2.60 18.31
N MET A 503 -14.58 1.84 17.44
CA MET A 503 -14.08 0.51 17.73
C MET A 503 -12.74 0.61 18.44
N VAL A 504 -12.60 -0.06 19.54
CA VAL A 504 -11.40 -0.12 20.39
C VAL A 504 -11.02 -1.57 20.66
N ARG A 505 -9.89 -1.79 21.30
CA ARG A 505 -9.46 -3.13 21.68
C ARG A 505 -10.39 -3.71 22.73
N GLY A 506 -10.88 -4.93 22.48
CA GLY A 506 -11.68 -5.74 23.39
C GLY A 506 -10.83 -6.63 24.29
N ALA A 507 -11.50 -7.43 25.15
CA ALA A 507 -10.84 -8.42 25.97
C ALA A 507 -10.44 -9.63 25.13
N GLU A 508 -9.16 -9.95 25.05
CA GLU A 508 -8.64 -11.09 24.32
C GLU A 508 -8.52 -12.30 25.26
N GLU A 509 -9.13 -13.45 24.91
CA GLU A 509 -8.79 -14.72 25.52
C GLU A 509 -7.49 -15.25 24.91
N GLU A 510 -6.45 -15.45 25.70
CA GLU A 510 -5.20 -16.08 25.28
C GLU A 510 -5.44 -17.53 24.82
N LYS A 511 -5.66 -17.71 23.52
CA LYS A 511 -5.71 -19.04 22.89
C LYS A 511 -4.30 -19.46 22.49
N GLY A 512 -3.90 -20.70 22.81
CA GLY A 512 -2.62 -21.22 22.38
C GLY A 512 -2.50 -21.25 20.84
N PHE A 513 -1.29 -21.00 20.28
CA PHE A 513 -1.00 -20.87 18.86
C PHE A 513 -1.69 -21.91 17.95
N TRP A 514 -1.67 -23.19 18.32
CA TRP A 514 -2.28 -24.26 17.53
C TRP A 514 -3.81 -24.21 17.53
N ALA A 515 -4.41 -23.76 18.62
CA ALA A 515 -5.88 -23.58 18.70
C ALA A 515 -6.30 -22.38 17.84
N SER A 516 -5.58 -21.27 17.92
CA SER A 516 -5.80 -20.09 17.07
C SER A 516 -5.64 -20.43 15.58
N LEU A 517 -4.60 -21.17 15.21
CA LEU A 517 -4.37 -21.58 13.81
C LEU A 517 -5.50 -22.51 13.30
N ALA A 518 -5.99 -23.43 14.12
CA ALA A 518 -7.09 -24.32 13.77
C ALA A 518 -8.40 -23.54 13.58
N GLU A 519 -8.67 -22.59 14.46
CA GLU A 519 -9.83 -21.69 14.37
C GLU A 519 -9.77 -20.82 13.12
N SER A 520 -8.63 -20.20 12.83
CA SER A 520 -8.42 -19.41 11.61
C SER A 520 -8.59 -20.26 10.34
N PHE A 521 -8.14 -21.52 10.35
CA PHE A 521 -8.37 -22.44 9.24
C PHE A 521 -9.86 -22.75 9.08
N GLU A 522 -10.55 -23.02 10.16
CA GLU A 522 -12.00 -23.28 10.15
C GLU A 522 -12.77 -22.07 9.64
N LYS A 523 -12.50 -20.87 10.14
CA LYS A 523 -13.11 -19.63 9.71
C LYS A 523 -12.85 -19.33 8.23
N THR A 524 -11.65 -19.62 7.74
CA THR A 524 -11.26 -19.29 6.35
C THR A 524 -11.81 -20.25 5.32
N PHE A 525 -11.84 -21.57 5.63
CA PHE A 525 -12.12 -22.60 4.62
C PHE A 525 -13.43 -23.37 4.83
N THR A 526 -13.75 -23.77 6.06
CA THR A 526 -14.82 -24.74 6.29
C THR A 526 -16.12 -24.11 6.72
N ARG A 527 -16.09 -23.07 7.54
CA ARG A 527 -17.28 -22.36 7.98
C ARG A 527 -17.98 -21.74 6.75
N GLU A 528 -19.29 -21.85 6.66
CA GLU A 528 -20.12 -21.33 5.54
C GLU A 528 -19.63 -21.83 4.15
N ASN A 529 -18.95 -22.97 4.09
CA ASN A 529 -18.38 -23.49 2.84
C ASN A 529 -17.48 -22.49 2.07
N ARG A 530 -16.78 -21.59 2.76
CA ARG A 530 -15.97 -20.51 2.15
C ARG A 530 -14.89 -21.00 1.18
N TRP A 531 -14.49 -22.29 1.27
CA TRP A 531 -13.62 -22.89 0.27
C TRP A 531 -14.19 -22.81 -1.16
N LYS A 532 -15.54 -22.73 -1.33
CA LYS A 532 -16.18 -22.54 -2.64
C LYS A 532 -15.79 -21.20 -3.26
N LEU A 533 -15.76 -20.12 -2.45
CA LEU A 533 -15.33 -18.79 -2.88
C LEU A 533 -13.90 -18.83 -3.41
N ILE A 534 -13.00 -19.51 -2.70
CA ILE A 534 -11.60 -19.66 -3.11
C ILE A 534 -11.50 -20.41 -4.44
N VAL A 535 -12.26 -21.51 -4.62
CA VAL A 535 -12.29 -22.29 -5.88
C VAL A 535 -12.83 -21.43 -7.02
N GLN A 536 -13.88 -20.67 -6.79
CA GLN A 536 -14.46 -19.74 -7.77
C GLN A 536 -13.42 -18.67 -8.17
N GLY A 537 -12.77 -18.01 -7.19
CA GLY A 537 -11.72 -17.04 -7.44
C GLY A 537 -10.53 -17.60 -8.22
N ILE A 538 -10.10 -18.84 -7.91
CA ILE A 538 -9.08 -19.56 -8.72
C ILE A 538 -9.56 -19.72 -10.16
N GLY A 539 -10.81 -20.13 -10.36
CA GLY A 539 -11.42 -20.31 -11.68
C GLY A 539 -11.39 -19.01 -12.50
N THR A 540 -11.84 -17.91 -11.92
CA THR A 540 -11.84 -16.57 -12.54
C THR A 540 -10.44 -16.10 -12.89
N THR A 541 -9.50 -16.19 -11.94
CA THR A 541 -8.08 -15.82 -12.14
C THR A 541 -7.45 -16.59 -13.30
N VAL A 542 -7.64 -17.92 -13.34
CA VAL A 542 -7.09 -18.78 -14.40
C VAL A 542 -7.77 -18.51 -15.74
N LEU A 543 -9.09 -18.33 -15.76
CA LEU A 543 -9.85 -18.04 -16.98
C LEU A 543 -9.38 -16.74 -17.63
N ILE A 544 -9.35 -15.65 -16.87
CA ILE A 544 -8.86 -14.34 -17.36
C ILE A 544 -7.45 -14.47 -17.90
N SER A 545 -6.55 -15.09 -17.13
CA SER A 545 -5.14 -15.24 -17.51
C SER A 545 -4.95 -16.02 -18.80
N LEU A 546 -5.69 -17.12 -18.99
CA LEU A 546 -5.62 -17.94 -20.21
C LEU A 546 -6.16 -17.19 -21.42
N LEU A 547 -7.36 -16.60 -21.30
CA LEU A 547 -7.99 -15.90 -22.42
C LEU A 547 -7.21 -14.65 -22.81
N ALA A 548 -6.75 -13.87 -21.83
CA ALA A 548 -5.89 -12.70 -22.07
C ALA A 548 -4.56 -13.08 -22.72
N THR A 549 -3.98 -14.24 -22.35
CA THR A 549 -2.75 -14.73 -22.96
C THR A 549 -2.96 -15.12 -24.43
N ILE A 550 -4.08 -15.77 -24.75
CA ILE A 550 -4.43 -16.13 -26.13
C ILE A 550 -4.62 -14.83 -26.96
N LEU A 551 -5.46 -13.92 -26.47
CA LEU A 551 -5.74 -12.65 -27.13
C LEU A 551 -4.46 -11.82 -27.33
N GLY A 552 -3.69 -11.64 -26.26
CA GLY A 552 -2.44 -10.89 -26.28
C GLY A 552 -1.38 -11.48 -27.20
N SER A 553 -1.32 -12.82 -27.28
CA SER A 553 -0.41 -13.51 -28.20
C SER A 553 -0.77 -13.26 -29.68
N ILE A 554 -2.06 -13.33 -30.01
CA ILE A 554 -2.56 -13.08 -31.37
C ILE A 554 -2.29 -11.61 -31.76
N LEU A 555 -2.71 -10.68 -30.91
CA LEU A 555 -2.51 -9.23 -31.16
C LEU A 555 -1.03 -8.85 -31.17
N GLY A 556 -0.24 -9.40 -30.25
CA GLY A 556 1.20 -9.12 -30.16
C GLY A 556 1.98 -9.63 -31.36
N PHE A 557 1.60 -10.80 -31.88
CA PHE A 557 2.16 -11.30 -33.15
C PHE A 557 1.80 -10.37 -34.32
N GLY A 558 0.54 -9.93 -34.40
CA GLY A 558 0.09 -8.97 -35.41
C GLY A 558 0.86 -7.63 -35.34
N LEU A 559 1.02 -7.08 -34.11
CA LEU A 559 1.79 -5.87 -33.85
C LEU A 559 3.28 -6.04 -34.25
N CYS A 560 3.85 -7.22 -33.99
CA CYS A 560 5.22 -7.52 -34.40
C CYS A 560 5.37 -7.49 -35.95
N LEU A 561 4.42 -8.07 -36.66
CA LEU A 561 4.41 -8.00 -38.15
C LEU A 561 4.29 -6.57 -38.63
N LEU A 562 3.44 -5.73 -38.04
CA LEU A 562 3.34 -4.31 -38.35
C LEU A 562 4.66 -3.59 -38.10
N LYS A 563 5.30 -3.85 -36.97
CA LYS A 563 6.58 -3.24 -36.56
C LYS A 563 7.75 -3.65 -37.44
N LEU A 564 7.72 -4.87 -37.97
CA LEU A 564 8.72 -5.40 -38.92
C LEU A 564 8.43 -5.03 -40.40
N SER A 565 7.26 -4.46 -40.70
CA SER A 565 6.87 -4.06 -42.03
C SER A 565 7.75 -2.94 -42.60
N GLY A 566 7.82 -2.79 -43.93
CA GLY A 566 8.47 -1.67 -44.60
C GLY A 566 7.74 -0.33 -44.48
N ASN A 567 6.49 -0.32 -44.00
CA ASN A 567 5.62 0.84 -43.92
C ASN A 567 5.89 1.66 -42.66
N SER A 568 6.28 2.92 -42.81
CA SER A 568 6.62 3.83 -41.71
C SER A 568 5.39 4.15 -40.82
N LEU A 569 4.19 4.25 -41.40
CA LEU A 569 2.96 4.50 -40.65
C LEU A 569 2.60 3.29 -39.73
N ALA A 570 2.70 2.06 -40.31
CA ALA A 570 2.46 0.85 -39.53
C ALA A 570 3.44 0.69 -38.37
N LYS A 571 4.72 1.01 -38.59
CA LYS A 571 5.74 1.03 -37.52
C LYS A 571 5.44 2.08 -36.46
N GLY A 572 5.07 3.30 -36.90
CA GLY A 572 4.70 4.38 -35.99
C GLY A 572 3.53 4.02 -35.11
N PHE A 573 2.46 3.48 -35.67
CA PHE A 573 1.30 2.99 -34.94
C PHE A 573 1.68 1.93 -33.91
N ALA A 574 2.40 0.87 -34.30
CA ALA A 574 2.83 -0.17 -33.39
C ALA A 574 3.71 0.40 -32.23
N GLN A 575 4.54 1.38 -32.53
CA GLN A 575 5.40 1.99 -31.52
C GLN A 575 4.65 2.88 -30.53
N VAL A 576 3.66 3.64 -30.98
CA VAL A 576 2.78 4.43 -30.11
C VAL A 576 1.96 3.50 -29.21
N TYR A 577 1.34 2.47 -29.81
CA TYR A 577 0.60 1.47 -29.06
C TYR A 577 1.43 0.88 -27.90
N ILE A 578 2.62 0.37 -28.21
CA ILE A 578 3.51 -0.25 -27.21
C ILE A 578 3.86 0.74 -26.11
N ARG A 579 4.22 1.98 -26.44
CA ARG A 579 4.58 3.00 -25.45
C ARG A 579 3.42 3.35 -24.52
N VAL A 580 2.22 3.50 -25.08
CA VAL A 580 1.02 3.83 -24.30
C VAL A 580 0.68 2.68 -23.35
N LEU A 581 0.58 1.44 -23.86
CA LEU A 581 0.16 0.31 -23.04
C LEU A 581 1.19 -0.10 -21.98
N GLN A 582 2.49 0.03 -22.27
CA GLN A 582 3.55 -0.23 -21.28
C GLN A 582 3.73 0.91 -20.27
N GLY A 583 3.35 2.13 -20.64
CA GLY A 583 3.46 3.31 -19.78
C GLY A 583 2.23 3.57 -18.92
N THR A 584 1.12 2.83 -19.13
CA THR A 584 -0.12 3.03 -18.39
C THR A 584 -0.22 1.99 -17.27
N PRO A 585 -0.45 2.40 -16.00
CA PRO A 585 -0.70 1.47 -14.90
C PRO A 585 -1.92 0.58 -15.20
N MET A 586 -1.84 -0.71 -14.85
CA MET A 586 -2.87 -1.69 -15.22
C MET A 586 -4.24 -1.37 -14.62
N VAL A 587 -4.30 -0.92 -13.37
CA VAL A 587 -5.55 -0.50 -12.72
C VAL A 587 -6.23 0.61 -13.50
N VAL A 588 -5.47 1.66 -13.85
CA VAL A 588 -5.99 2.81 -14.62
C VAL A 588 -6.51 2.36 -16.00
N LEU A 589 -5.77 1.47 -16.68
CA LEU A 589 -6.19 0.94 -17.97
C LEU A 589 -7.52 0.17 -17.85
N LEU A 590 -7.66 -0.68 -16.83
CA LEU A 590 -8.89 -1.45 -16.59
C LEU A 590 -10.06 -0.53 -16.27
N MET A 591 -9.87 0.48 -15.42
CA MET A 591 -10.92 1.45 -15.07
C MET A 591 -11.36 2.26 -16.31
N ILE A 592 -10.42 2.74 -17.14
CA ILE A 592 -10.75 3.44 -18.39
C ILE A 592 -11.55 2.53 -19.33
N LEU A 593 -11.13 1.28 -19.48
CA LEU A 593 -11.86 0.33 -20.36
C LEU A 593 -13.24 0.04 -19.80
N PHE A 594 -13.38 -0.18 -18.50
CA PHE A 594 -14.63 -0.59 -17.88
C PHE A 594 -15.63 0.58 -17.78
N TYR A 595 -15.22 1.73 -17.23
CA TYR A 595 -16.12 2.85 -16.95
C TYR A 595 -16.26 3.85 -18.10
N LEU A 596 -15.36 3.84 -19.10
CA LEU A 596 -15.41 4.82 -20.18
C LEU A 596 -15.61 4.17 -21.55
N VAL A 597 -14.81 3.14 -21.91
CA VAL A 597 -14.85 2.55 -23.26
C VAL A 597 -16.01 1.58 -23.42
N PHE A 598 -16.24 0.73 -22.43
CA PHE A 598 -17.26 -0.32 -22.46
C PHE A 598 -18.47 -0.02 -21.54
N ALA A 599 -18.62 1.19 -21.02
CA ALA A 599 -19.71 1.58 -20.11
C ALA A 599 -21.10 1.19 -20.64
N GLY A 600 -21.46 1.63 -21.85
CA GLY A 600 -22.75 1.35 -22.46
C GLY A 600 -22.87 0.00 -23.18
N SER A 601 -21.87 -0.90 -23.11
CA SER A 601 -21.85 -2.13 -23.91
C SER A 601 -22.51 -3.34 -23.23
N GLY A 602 -22.79 -3.27 -21.90
CA GLY A 602 -23.28 -4.41 -21.12
C GLY A 602 -22.27 -5.57 -21.00
N LEU A 603 -20.98 -5.35 -21.35
CA LEU A 603 -19.94 -6.36 -21.20
C LEU A 603 -19.60 -6.55 -19.71
N ASP A 604 -19.63 -7.81 -19.28
CA ASP A 604 -19.19 -8.22 -17.94
C ASP A 604 -17.73 -7.87 -17.70
N GLY A 605 -17.38 -7.53 -16.46
CA GLY A 605 -16.03 -7.13 -16.05
C GLY A 605 -14.95 -8.17 -16.40
N VAL A 606 -15.26 -9.46 -16.38
CA VAL A 606 -14.34 -10.54 -16.78
C VAL A 606 -13.87 -10.37 -18.21
N TRP A 607 -14.78 -10.04 -19.14
CA TRP A 607 -14.43 -9.82 -20.55
C TRP A 607 -13.64 -8.54 -20.74
N VAL A 608 -13.96 -7.49 -19.99
CA VAL A 608 -13.18 -6.24 -19.99
C VAL A 608 -11.76 -6.51 -19.47
N ALA A 609 -11.62 -7.30 -18.40
CA ALA A 609 -10.33 -7.73 -17.89
C ALA A 609 -9.51 -8.52 -18.95
N VAL A 610 -10.15 -9.47 -19.62
CA VAL A 610 -9.52 -10.26 -20.71
C VAL A 610 -8.99 -9.33 -21.81
N VAL A 611 -9.79 -8.33 -22.22
CA VAL A 611 -9.38 -7.35 -23.24
C VAL A 611 -8.24 -6.49 -22.71
N GLY A 612 -8.36 -5.91 -21.51
CA GLY A 612 -7.35 -5.03 -20.93
C GLY A 612 -5.98 -5.70 -20.75
N PHE A 613 -5.97 -6.90 -20.14
CA PHE A 613 -4.74 -7.70 -20.00
C PHE A 613 -4.22 -8.19 -21.34
N GLY A 614 -5.12 -8.56 -22.26
CA GLY A 614 -4.73 -8.96 -23.62
C GLY A 614 -4.05 -7.84 -24.39
N LEU A 615 -4.60 -6.64 -24.35
CA LEU A 615 -4.00 -5.45 -24.96
C LEU A 615 -2.63 -5.13 -24.34
N ASN A 616 -2.52 -5.16 -23.03
CA ASN A 616 -1.25 -4.93 -22.34
C ASN A 616 -0.21 -6.00 -22.70
N LEU A 617 -0.57 -7.28 -22.61
CA LEU A 617 0.31 -8.40 -22.94
C LEU A 617 0.75 -8.37 -24.41
N ALA A 618 -0.10 -7.92 -25.34
CA ALA A 618 0.25 -7.80 -26.75
C ALA A 618 1.48 -6.90 -26.99
N ALA A 619 1.63 -5.84 -26.20
CA ALA A 619 2.80 -4.97 -26.27
C ALA A 619 4.09 -5.70 -25.88
N TYR A 620 4.04 -6.52 -24.82
CA TYR A 620 5.19 -7.32 -24.36
C TYR A 620 5.49 -8.46 -25.34
N VAL A 621 4.48 -9.19 -25.81
CA VAL A 621 4.63 -10.27 -26.79
C VAL A 621 5.26 -9.76 -28.09
N CYS A 622 4.83 -8.59 -28.58
CA CYS A 622 5.44 -7.97 -29.76
C CYS A 622 6.94 -7.76 -29.58
N GLU A 623 7.38 -7.21 -28.45
CA GLU A 623 8.80 -6.96 -28.19
C GLU A 623 9.58 -8.28 -28.01
N MET A 624 9.01 -9.26 -27.29
CA MET A 624 9.63 -10.58 -27.11
C MET A 624 9.88 -11.28 -28.46
N ILE A 625 8.84 -11.34 -29.30
CA ILE A 625 8.97 -11.98 -30.63
C ILE A 625 9.97 -11.22 -31.50
N ARG A 626 9.92 -9.88 -31.51
CA ARG A 626 10.87 -9.04 -32.25
C ARG A 626 12.31 -9.29 -31.83
N THR A 627 12.57 -9.31 -30.53
CA THR A 627 13.90 -9.59 -29.99
C THR A 627 14.36 -11.00 -30.31
N GLY A 628 13.47 -11.98 -30.20
CA GLY A 628 13.75 -13.37 -30.61
C GLY A 628 14.09 -13.50 -32.09
N ILE A 629 13.36 -12.81 -32.99
CA ILE A 629 13.67 -12.81 -34.42
C ILE A 629 15.00 -12.14 -34.71
N GLN A 630 15.30 -11.02 -34.05
CA GLN A 630 16.54 -10.29 -34.24
C GLN A 630 17.78 -10.99 -33.70
N SER A 631 17.62 -11.94 -32.76
CA SER A 631 18.71 -12.77 -32.24
C SER A 631 19.16 -13.89 -33.18
N VAL A 632 18.36 -14.18 -34.23
CA VAL A 632 18.73 -15.20 -35.21
C VAL A 632 19.69 -14.58 -36.24
N ASP A 633 20.82 -15.25 -36.49
CA ASP A 633 21.82 -14.80 -37.43
C ASP A 633 21.24 -14.63 -38.85
N ARG A 634 21.50 -13.49 -39.51
CA ARG A 634 20.99 -13.19 -40.85
C ARG A 634 21.46 -14.19 -41.91
N GLY A 635 22.63 -14.81 -41.74
CA GLY A 635 23.16 -15.87 -42.59
C GLY A 635 22.25 -17.08 -42.70
N GLN A 636 21.41 -17.36 -41.64
CA GLN A 636 20.42 -18.43 -41.69
C GLN A 636 19.35 -18.15 -42.76
N THR A 637 18.90 -16.89 -42.86
CA THR A 637 17.93 -16.47 -43.89
C THR A 637 18.54 -16.47 -45.27
N GLU A 638 19.77 -15.97 -45.41
CA GLU A 638 20.49 -15.91 -46.66
C GLU A 638 20.81 -17.30 -47.23
N ALA A 639 21.24 -18.23 -46.37
CA ALA A 639 21.47 -19.62 -46.73
C ALA A 639 20.18 -20.33 -47.19
N ALA A 640 19.06 -20.08 -46.50
CA ALA A 640 17.76 -20.61 -46.89
C ALA A 640 17.32 -20.12 -48.27
N LEU A 641 17.48 -18.80 -48.54
CA LEU A 641 17.14 -18.21 -49.85
C LEU A 641 18.06 -18.78 -50.95
N ALA A 642 19.35 -18.98 -50.68
CA ALA A 642 20.30 -19.59 -51.59
C ALA A 642 19.96 -21.02 -51.96
N LEU A 643 19.30 -21.76 -51.03
CA LEU A 643 18.76 -23.13 -51.22
C LEU A 643 17.40 -23.14 -51.94
N GLY A 644 16.88 -21.98 -52.39
CA GLY A 644 15.63 -21.89 -53.11
C GLY A 644 14.36 -21.78 -52.28
N TYR A 645 14.49 -21.54 -50.95
CA TYR A 645 13.33 -21.25 -50.12
C TYR A 645 12.74 -19.90 -50.47
N THR A 646 11.42 -19.78 -50.43
CA THR A 646 10.75 -18.47 -50.43
C THR A 646 10.98 -17.76 -49.09
N ARG A 647 10.93 -16.43 -49.07
CA ARG A 647 11.11 -15.64 -47.82
C ARG A 647 10.19 -16.10 -46.72
N THR A 648 8.92 -16.41 -47.04
CA THR A 648 7.94 -16.90 -46.07
C THR A 648 8.29 -18.28 -45.53
N ARG A 649 8.74 -19.23 -46.40
CA ARG A 649 9.19 -20.54 -45.96
C ARG A 649 10.44 -20.49 -45.13
N ALA A 650 11.42 -19.67 -45.49
CA ALA A 650 12.64 -19.43 -44.72
C ALA A 650 12.29 -18.87 -43.36
N PHE A 651 11.36 -17.91 -43.27
CA PHE A 651 10.91 -17.36 -42.01
C PHE A 651 10.22 -18.43 -41.11
N LEU A 652 9.20 -19.14 -41.65
CA LEU A 652 8.41 -20.08 -40.84
C LEU A 652 9.17 -21.35 -40.46
N GLN A 653 10.05 -21.85 -41.33
CA GLN A 653 10.71 -23.14 -41.14
C GLN A 653 12.12 -23.05 -40.52
N ILE A 654 12.79 -21.90 -40.61
CA ILE A 654 14.17 -21.75 -40.14
C ILE A 654 14.29 -20.67 -39.07
N VAL A 655 13.81 -19.46 -39.34
CA VAL A 655 13.96 -18.32 -38.39
C VAL A 655 13.02 -18.49 -37.20
N MET A 656 11.75 -18.72 -37.43
CA MET A 656 10.73 -18.76 -36.35
C MET A 656 10.97 -19.86 -35.31
N PRO A 657 11.35 -21.12 -35.67
CA PRO A 657 11.70 -22.11 -34.67
C PRO A 657 12.93 -21.77 -33.82
N GLN A 658 13.89 -21.06 -34.39
CA GLN A 658 15.07 -20.58 -33.64
C GLN A 658 14.71 -19.40 -32.74
N ALA A 659 13.96 -18.42 -33.26
CA ALA A 659 13.42 -17.30 -32.50
C ALA A 659 12.56 -17.77 -31.31
N ALA A 660 11.70 -18.77 -31.53
CA ALA A 660 10.82 -19.33 -30.49
C ALA A 660 11.61 -19.83 -29.28
N ARG A 661 12.79 -20.42 -29.50
CA ARG A 661 13.68 -20.88 -28.40
C ARG A 661 14.18 -19.72 -27.51
N GLN A 662 14.27 -18.52 -28.06
CA GLN A 662 14.74 -17.35 -27.35
C GLN A 662 13.61 -16.67 -26.58
N PHE A 663 12.41 -16.54 -27.18
CA PHE A 663 11.33 -15.79 -26.54
C PHE A 663 10.41 -16.65 -25.66
N LEU A 664 10.30 -17.98 -25.85
CA LEU A 664 9.42 -18.85 -25.05
C LEU A 664 9.72 -18.84 -23.54
N PRO A 665 10.98 -18.82 -23.07
CA PRO A 665 11.27 -18.69 -21.64
C PRO A 665 10.79 -17.36 -21.04
N VAL A 666 10.92 -16.27 -21.79
CA VAL A 666 10.48 -14.94 -21.39
C VAL A 666 8.95 -14.88 -21.37
N PHE A 667 8.29 -15.42 -22.42
CA PHE A 667 6.84 -15.52 -22.51
C PHE A 667 6.23 -16.29 -21.31
N LYS A 668 6.87 -17.37 -20.88
CA LYS A 668 6.46 -18.10 -19.68
C LYS A 668 6.52 -17.22 -18.44
N GLY A 669 7.55 -16.38 -18.30
CA GLY A 669 7.69 -15.42 -17.21
C GLY A 669 6.56 -14.40 -17.21
N GLU A 670 6.23 -13.84 -18.38
CA GLU A 670 5.14 -12.87 -18.54
C GLU A 670 3.77 -13.48 -18.27
N PHE A 671 3.53 -14.73 -18.69
CA PHE A 671 2.30 -15.44 -18.36
C PHE A 671 2.09 -15.61 -16.85
N ILE A 672 3.16 -15.98 -16.11
CA ILE A 672 3.11 -16.08 -14.65
C ILE A 672 2.92 -14.69 -14.00
N SER A 673 3.54 -13.66 -14.56
CA SER A 673 3.35 -12.28 -14.12
C SER A 673 1.90 -11.82 -14.30
N LEU A 674 1.29 -12.14 -15.44
CA LEU A 674 -0.09 -11.80 -15.73
C LEU A 674 -1.07 -12.45 -14.72
N ILE A 675 -0.86 -13.71 -14.33
CA ILE A 675 -1.68 -14.38 -13.30
C ILE A 675 -1.65 -13.58 -11.98
N LYS A 676 -0.49 -13.07 -11.57
CA LYS A 676 -0.38 -12.25 -10.36
C LYS A 676 -1.01 -10.86 -10.55
N MET A 677 -0.94 -10.32 -11.75
CA MET A 677 -1.54 -9.02 -12.07
C MET A 677 -3.07 -9.04 -12.07
N THR A 678 -3.73 -10.21 -12.15
CA THR A 678 -5.21 -10.27 -12.05
C THR A 678 -5.70 -9.81 -10.67
N SER A 679 -4.87 -9.78 -9.64
CA SER A 679 -5.24 -9.29 -8.30
C SER A 679 -5.82 -7.86 -8.26
N VAL A 680 -5.72 -7.09 -9.36
CA VAL A 680 -6.26 -5.72 -9.43
C VAL A 680 -7.65 -5.63 -10.09
N VAL A 681 -8.28 -6.76 -10.45
CA VAL A 681 -9.58 -6.75 -11.17
C VAL A 681 -10.77 -6.44 -10.27
N GLY A 682 -10.60 -6.43 -8.96
CA GLY A 682 -11.62 -6.01 -7.99
C GLY A 682 -12.17 -4.61 -8.27
N TYR A 683 -11.34 -3.69 -8.79
CA TYR A 683 -11.74 -2.32 -9.18
C TYR A 683 -12.76 -2.26 -10.34
N ILE A 684 -12.98 -3.36 -11.05
CA ILE A 684 -13.95 -3.47 -12.14
C ILE A 684 -14.98 -4.57 -11.88
N ALA A 685 -15.35 -4.77 -10.62
CA ALA A 685 -16.36 -5.71 -10.15
C ALA A 685 -16.08 -7.20 -10.50
N VAL A 686 -14.84 -7.59 -10.64
CA VAL A 686 -14.47 -8.99 -10.94
C VAL A 686 -13.98 -9.70 -9.69
N GLN A 687 -14.62 -10.81 -9.38
CA GLN A 687 -14.34 -11.65 -8.23
C GLN A 687 -13.23 -12.66 -8.55
N ASP A 688 -11.98 -12.22 -8.48
CA ASP A 688 -10.80 -13.08 -8.60
C ASP A 688 -10.41 -13.69 -7.25
N LEU A 689 -9.32 -14.43 -7.22
CA LEU A 689 -8.82 -15.05 -5.98
C LEU A 689 -8.50 -14.04 -4.87
N THR A 690 -8.01 -12.85 -5.21
CA THR A 690 -7.69 -11.80 -4.24
C THR A 690 -8.96 -11.20 -3.66
N LYS A 691 -9.93 -10.84 -4.50
CA LYS A 691 -11.22 -10.30 -4.04
C LYS A 691 -11.99 -11.32 -3.18
N MET A 692 -11.94 -12.62 -3.54
CA MET A 692 -12.51 -13.67 -2.68
C MET A 692 -11.83 -13.78 -1.33
N SER A 693 -10.51 -13.57 -1.27
CA SER A 693 -9.79 -13.49 0.00
C SER A 693 -10.23 -12.29 0.84
N ASP A 694 -10.42 -11.12 0.22
CA ASP A 694 -10.86 -9.90 0.91
C ASP A 694 -12.29 -10.06 1.45
N ILE A 695 -13.18 -10.70 0.69
CA ILE A 695 -14.53 -11.08 1.16
C ILE A 695 -14.46 -11.99 2.39
N ILE A 696 -13.57 -13.00 2.39
CA ILE A 696 -13.39 -13.88 3.55
C ILE A 696 -12.82 -13.08 4.73
N ARG A 697 -11.87 -12.18 4.50
CA ARG A 697 -11.28 -11.32 5.53
C ARG A 697 -12.32 -10.41 6.17
N SER A 698 -13.15 -9.74 5.37
CA SER A 698 -14.21 -8.86 5.88
C SER A 698 -15.27 -9.62 6.68
N ARG A 699 -15.57 -10.87 6.30
CA ARG A 699 -16.52 -11.74 6.98
C ARG A 699 -15.97 -12.31 8.30
N THR A 700 -14.66 -12.51 8.41
CA THR A 700 -14.00 -13.13 9.57
C THR A 700 -13.26 -12.13 10.45
N TYR A 701 -13.04 -10.94 9.94
CA TYR A 701 -12.14 -9.91 10.50
C TYR A 701 -10.71 -10.42 10.77
N GLU A 702 -10.32 -11.53 10.12
CA GLU A 702 -8.96 -12.06 10.19
C GLU A 702 -8.08 -11.45 9.09
N ALA A 703 -7.17 -10.56 9.46
CA ALA A 703 -6.35 -9.84 8.50
C ALA A 703 -5.36 -10.73 7.73
N PHE A 704 -4.70 -11.68 8.38
CA PHE A 704 -3.52 -12.36 7.80
C PHE A 704 -3.73 -13.77 7.32
N PHE A 705 -4.51 -14.59 8.02
CA PHE A 705 -4.60 -16.01 7.66
C PHE A 705 -5.19 -16.24 6.27
N PRO A 706 -6.29 -15.58 5.86
CA PRO A 706 -6.78 -15.66 4.48
C PRO A 706 -5.79 -15.10 3.46
N LEU A 707 -5.08 -13.99 3.79
CA LEU A 707 -4.09 -13.37 2.91
C LEU A 707 -2.89 -14.29 2.66
N ILE A 708 -2.32 -14.89 3.72
CA ILE A 708 -1.22 -15.86 3.62
C ILE A 708 -1.67 -17.08 2.82
N SER A 709 -2.88 -17.58 3.08
CA SER A 709 -3.47 -18.70 2.34
C SER A 709 -3.58 -18.37 0.85
N THR A 710 -4.04 -17.18 0.51
CA THR A 710 -4.13 -16.68 -0.87
C THR A 710 -2.76 -16.60 -1.53
N ALA A 711 -1.76 -16.08 -0.85
CA ALA A 711 -0.37 -16.03 -1.35
C ALA A 711 0.17 -17.44 -1.64
N VAL A 712 -0.10 -18.40 -0.74
CA VAL A 712 0.28 -19.82 -0.95
C VAL A 712 -0.46 -20.41 -2.17
N ILE A 713 -1.73 -20.11 -2.33
CA ILE A 713 -2.54 -20.60 -3.49
C ILE A 713 -1.99 -20.01 -4.79
N TYR A 714 -1.70 -18.69 -4.87
CA TYR A 714 -1.07 -18.08 -6.04
C TYR A 714 0.28 -18.75 -6.37
N PHE A 715 1.08 -19.01 -5.34
CA PHE A 715 2.35 -19.72 -5.51
C PHE A 715 2.14 -21.12 -6.08
N LEU A 716 1.18 -21.87 -5.56
CA LEU A 716 0.87 -23.22 -6.03
C LEU A 716 0.35 -23.21 -7.49
N ILE A 717 -0.51 -22.25 -7.85
CA ILE A 717 -0.98 -22.07 -9.24
C ILE A 717 0.20 -21.78 -10.17
N ALA A 718 1.05 -20.82 -9.82
CA ALA A 718 2.23 -20.44 -10.60
C ALA A 718 3.22 -21.62 -10.73
N TRP A 719 3.43 -22.39 -9.66
CA TRP A 719 4.28 -23.57 -9.65
C TRP A 719 3.70 -24.68 -10.52
N LEU A 720 2.41 -24.96 -10.42
CA LEU A 720 1.70 -25.98 -11.23
C LEU A 720 1.80 -25.64 -12.72
N LEU A 721 1.46 -24.41 -13.09
CA LEU A 721 1.52 -23.94 -14.48
C LEU A 721 2.94 -23.94 -15.02
N THR A 722 3.92 -23.51 -14.23
CA THR A 722 5.34 -23.62 -14.60
C THR A 722 5.73 -25.07 -14.87
N SER A 723 5.25 -26.00 -14.04
CA SER A 723 5.54 -27.42 -14.16
C SER A 723 4.87 -28.06 -15.39
N LEU A 724 3.66 -27.61 -15.73
CA LEU A 724 2.94 -28.05 -16.95
C LEU A 724 3.59 -27.52 -18.23
N LEU A 725 4.19 -26.33 -18.18
CA LEU A 725 4.88 -25.73 -19.35
C LEU A 725 6.29 -26.27 -19.57
N LYS A 726 6.95 -26.86 -18.57
CA LYS A 726 8.29 -27.48 -18.70
C LYS A 726 8.43 -28.49 -19.83
N PRO A 727 7.49 -29.44 -20.06
CA PRO A 727 7.63 -30.41 -21.16
C PRO A 727 7.57 -29.74 -22.53
N ILE A 728 6.83 -28.62 -22.68
CA ILE A 728 6.76 -27.85 -23.92
C ILE A 728 8.11 -27.18 -24.18
N GLU A 729 8.66 -26.55 -23.16
CA GLU A 729 9.98 -25.90 -23.18
C GLU A 729 11.08 -26.94 -23.57
N HIS A 730 11.06 -28.13 -22.96
CA HIS A 730 12.01 -29.21 -23.29
C HIS A 730 11.88 -29.76 -24.71
N ARG A 731 10.68 -29.68 -25.32
CA ARG A 731 10.51 -30.09 -26.74
C ARG A 731 11.05 -29.05 -27.72
N VAL A 732 11.03 -27.80 -27.30
CA VAL A 732 11.55 -26.68 -28.11
C VAL A 732 13.05 -26.48 -27.90
N GLU A 733 13.61 -26.84 -26.73
CA GLU A 733 15.04 -26.97 -26.48
C GLU A 733 15.51 -28.42 -26.63
N PRO A 734 16.04 -28.84 -27.79
CA PRO A 734 16.69 -30.15 -27.88
C PRO A 734 18.02 -30.05 -27.13
N ASN A 735 18.07 -30.67 -25.95
CA ASN A 735 19.24 -31.16 -25.23
C ASN A 735 20.53 -30.33 -25.42
N ARG A 736 20.82 -29.45 -24.49
CA ARG A 736 22.19 -29.24 -23.99
C ARG A 736 22.64 -30.49 -23.20
N ARG A 737 22.68 -31.63 -23.85
CA ARG A 737 23.62 -32.68 -23.41
C ARG A 737 24.99 -32.10 -23.76
N HIS A 738 25.69 -31.60 -22.75
CA HIS A 738 27.14 -31.61 -22.80
C HIS A 738 27.57 -33.06 -23.15
N ARG A 739 27.83 -33.30 -24.42
CA ARG A 739 28.76 -34.32 -24.81
C ARG A 739 30.11 -33.85 -24.22
N GLY A 740 30.34 -34.23 -22.98
CA GLY A 740 31.67 -34.24 -22.44
C GLY A 740 32.50 -35.03 -23.44
N VAL A 741 33.39 -34.36 -24.14
CA VAL A 741 34.43 -35.02 -24.95
C VAL A 741 35.20 -35.85 -23.93
N LYS A 742 34.89 -37.14 -23.84
CA LYS A 742 35.73 -38.13 -23.16
C LYS A 742 37.06 -38.10 -23.89
N GLY A 743 38.08 -37.52 -23.28
CA GLY A 743 39.44 -37.71 -23.77
C GLY A 743 40.37 -36.49 -23.79
N VAL A 744 40.25 -35.50 -22.93
CA VAL A 744 41.39 -34.59 -22.65
C VAL A 744 41.55 -34.52 -21.12
N LYS A 745 42.48 -35.33 -20.61
CA LYS A 745 43.14 -35.06 -19.32
C LYS A 745 44.12 -33.92 -19.55
N LEU A 746 43.75 -32.74 -19.01
CA LEU A 746 44.73 -31.68 -18.81
C LEU A 746 45.53 -32.05 -17.57
N SER A 747 46.86 -32.27 -17.79
CA SER A 747 47.89 -32.43 -16.78
C SER A 747 48.12 -31.18 -15.96
#